data_ab892a36d92d4745fc3f5b56480a3d27
#
_entry.id   ab892a36d92d4745fc3f5b56480a3d27
#
_cell.length_a   1.000
_cell.length_b   1.000
_cell.length_c   1.000
_cell.angle_alpha   90.00
_cell.angle_beta   90.00
_cell.angle_gamma   90.00
#
_symmetry.space_group_name_H-M   'P 1'
#
loop_
_entity.id
_entity.type
_entity.pdbx_description
1 polymer ?
#
loop_
_entity_poly.entity_id
_entity_poly.type
_entity_poly.pdbx_seq_one_letter_code
_entity_poly.pdbx_strand_id
1 'polypeptide(L)'
;MKKKQLLIGGGIAVILLLLFGVWNLWFSATKVAFINYQVISLGQISKANDNSFIKISELSTDDLNRLTSYDMIFINAMGLRITEEQRAQIQKAADGGLPILTTAATNPANKIISLDSIQADTLKHYLSNGGRRNYRSMLNYVRVYIDKKRFSVSEPEAVVKRADDVLYHMNPKSPEDEELGFNTVAGYNIFLQNNGLWKENAPRIIVTGPMGEPSGLIAKLEETGNMVYPIRSMHSFIQNHGIDSVRPSAIINMAHGRMGDYIVDYLAKQNIPLFSPLNVNRLVEEWESDKMGMNGGFMSQSIVTPEIDGAIRPFALFGHYKDEEGLQRAYAIPERLETFVETVNNYITLQRKSNSEKRVAIYYYKGPGQNALTAGGMEVVPSLYNLLQRMKREGYKVDGLPTSPKELEQMIQSQGAVFGPYAEGAFDRFMETGKPELITKEQYESWIKKSIRSDMYAEVVAANGEFPGAYMTTSDGRLGVARLQFGNVVLLPQNAAGSGDNAFKVVHGTNAAPPHTYIASYLWTQFGFKADALIHFGTHGSLEFTPRKQVALCSNDWSDRLVGALPHFYIYSIGNVGEGMIAKRRSYAGLQSYLTPPFMESSVRAIYRELTEAVKTYNNLLPADGQAVLSTGNKEALNRASLMVKKLTVKLGIHRELGLDSLLTVPYAEEDIQRIENFAEELANEKITGQLYTMGIPYEPIRITSSVYAMATEPIAYSLLALDKLRNRADGQVEKHRTLFTCLLYTSPSPRDTER
;
A
#
# COMPACT_ATOMS: atom_id res chain seq x y z
N MET A 1 65.01 31.31 44.26
CA MET A 1 64.47 30.82 42.96
C MET A 1 63.05 30.26 43.08
N LYS A 2 62.73 29.39 43.99
CA LYS A 2 61.38 28.75 44.09
C LYS A 2 60.17 29.71 44.24
N LYS A 3 60.32 30.83 45.05
CA LYS A 3 59.19 31.79 45.20
C LYS A 3 58.91 32.61 43.94
N LYS A 4 59.92 32.92 43.12
CA LYS A 4 59.73 33.63 41.84
C LYS A 4 59.08 32.74 40.76
N GLN A 5 59.44 31.47 40.78
CA GLN A 5 58.80 30.48 39.90
C GLN A 5 57.34 30.23 40.28
N LEU A 6 57.01 30.24 41.58
CA LEU A 6 55.61 30.08 42.03
C LEU A 6 54.73 31.29 41.67
N LEU A 7 55.28 32.52 41.75
CA LEU A 7 54.64 33.78 41.36
C LEU A 7 54.45 33.86 39.84
N ILE A 8 55.38 33.40 39.03
CA ILE A 8 55.25 33.35 37.56
C ILE A 8 54.27 32.29 37.17
N GLY A 9 54.27 31.10 37.79
CA GLY A 9 53.28 30.02 37.55
C GLY A 9 51.86 30.45 37.94
N GLY A 10 51.67 31.16 39.05
CA GLY A 10 50.39 31.72 39.47
C GLY A 10 49.89 32.81 38.51
N GLY A 11 50.79 33.68 38.03
CA GLY A 11 50.41 34.69 37.01
C GLY A 11 49.97 34.08 35.66
N ILE A 12 50.67 33.04 35.20
CA ILE A 12 50.31 32.33 34.00
C ILE A 12 48.95 31.63 34.19
N ALA A 13 48.71 31.02 35.35
CA ALA A 13 47.42 30.38 35.63
C ALA A 13 46.25 31.40 35.64
N VAL A 14 46.43 32.58 36.20
CA VAL A 14 45.42 33.66 36.19
C VAL A 14 45.19 34.18 34.76
N ILE A 15 46.26 34.37 33.97
CA ILE A 15 46.12 34.78 32.56
C ILE A 15 45.35 33.68 31.74
N LEU A 16 45.68 32.42 31.94
CA LEU A 16 44.97 31.32 31.29
C LEU A 16 43.47 31.22 31.70
N LEU A 17 43.17 31.46 32.97
CA LEU A 17 41.80 31.54 33.46
C LEU A 17 41.05 32.74 32.89
N LEU A 18 41.72 33.92 32.78
CA LEU A 18 41.09 35.07 32.09
C LEU A 18 40.90 34.86 30.61
N LEU A 19 41.86 34.27 29.92
CA LEU A 19 41.74 33.90 28.51
C LEU A 19 40.63 32.84 28.29
N PHE A 20 40.53 31.88 29.18
CA PHE A 20 39.46 30.89 29.18
C PHE A 20 38.07 31.53 29.45
N GLY A 21 38.04 32.49 30.41
CA GLY A 21 36.85 33.29 30.69
C GLY A 21 36.40 34.11 29.48
N VAL A 22 37.34 34.83 28.84
CA VAL A 22 37.05 35.59 27.60
C VAL A 22 36.63 34.67 26.45
N TRP A 23 37.31 33.54 26.30
CA TRP A 23 36.93 32.55 25.30
C TRP A 23 35.50 32.04 25.54
N ASN A 24 35.18 31.66 26.77
CA ASN A 24 33.88 31.10 27.11
C ASN A 24 32.75 32.13 26.99
N LEU A 25 32.98 33.37 27.33
CA LEU A 25 32.02 34.47 27.29
C LEU A 25 31.78 35.02 25.86
N TRP A 26 32.77 34.94 24.96
CA TRP A 26 32.71 35.65 23.69
C TRP A 26 32.81 34.72 22.47
N PHE A 27 33.65 33.71 22.54
CA PHE A 27 34.03 32.91 21.36
C PHE A 27 33.52 31.49 21.37
N SER A 28 33.05 30.95 22.50
CA SER A 28 32.53 29.59 22.55
C SER A 28 31.21 29.44 21.75
N ALA A 29 30.94 28.23 21.30
CA ALA A 29 29.69 27.94 20.59
C ALA A 29 28.48 28.04 21.54
N THR A 30 27.35 28.52 21.01
CA THR A 30 26.04 28.49 21.67
C THR A 30 25.39 27.13 21.41
N LYS A 31 25.05 26.40 22.46
CA LYS A 31 24.49 25.06 22.39
C LYS A 31 22.98 25.11 22.65
N VAL A 32 22.22 24.76 21.67
CA VAL A 32 20.75 24.78 21.71
C VAL A 32 20.20 23.34 21.65
N ALA A 33 19.40 22.95 22.63
CA ALA A 33 18.76 21.65 22.64
C ALA A 33 17.27 21.77 22.40
N PHE A 34 16.73 20.74 21.74
CA PHE A 34 15.30 20.57 21.46
C PHE A 34 14.79 19.27 22.06
N ILE A 35 13.72 19.32 22.86
CA ILE A 35 13.08 18.18 23.49
C ILE A 35 11.72 17.97 22.84
N ASN A 36 11.44 16.74 22.37
CA ASN A 36 10.17 16.33 21.78
C ASN A 36 9.74 17.16 20.55
N TYR A 37 10.70 17.60 19.76
CA TYR A 37 10.44 18.20 18.46
C TYR A 37 10.34 17.10 17.40
N GLN A 38 9.42 17.29 16.45
CA GLN A 38 9.33 16.39 15.31
C GLN A 38 10.60 16.48 14.45
N VAL A 39 11.06 15.34 13.95
CA VAL A 39 12.27 15.24 13.12
C VAL A 39 12.26 16.23 11.96
N ILE A 40 11.13 16.42 11.30
CA ILE A 40 10.98 17.36 10.19
C ILE A 40 11.21 18.80 10.65
N SER A 41 10.58 19.21 11.76
CA SER A 41 10.72 20.57 12.30
C SER A 41 12.16 20.85 12.75
N LEU A 42 12.77 19.90 13.45
CA LEU A 42 14.17 20.01 13.89
C LEU A 42 15.13 20.04 12.70
N GLY A 43 14.88 19.22 11.69
CA GLY A 43 15.64 19.22 10.43
C GLY A 43 15.58 20.56 9.70
N GLN A 44 14.39 21.21 9.64
CA GLN A 44 14.23 22.55 9.06
C GLN A 44 14.98 23.62 9.84
N ILE A 45 14.92 23.56 11.19
CA ILE A 45 15.67 24.48 12.06
C ILE A 45 17.17 24.28 11.87
N SER A 46 17.64 23.05 11.84
CA SER A 46 19.06 22.72 11.62
C SER A 46 19.54 23.19 10.24
N LYS A 47 18.76 22.98 9.17
CA LYS A 47 19.07 23.45 7.82
C LYS A 47 19.12 24.99 7.72
N ALA A 48 18.39 25.68 8.57
CA ALA A 48 18.39 27.16 8.62
C ALA A 48 19.59 27.72 9.36
N ASN A 49 20.33 26.90 10.09
CA ASN A 49 21.53 27.32 10.80
C ASN A 49 22.70 27.48 9.83
N ASP A 50 23.05 28.72 9.54
CA ASP A 50 24.23 29.09 8.74
C ASP A 50 25.45 29.51 9.61
N ASN A 51 25.33 29.37 10.94
CA ASN A 51 26.35 29.81 11.89
C ASN A 51 27.02 28.61 12.57
N SER A 52 28.29 28.38 12.26
CA SER A 52 29.11 27.31 12.85
C SER A 52 29.30 27.41 14.36
N PHE A 53 29.08 28.60 14.94
CA PHE A 53 29.14 28.86 16.39
C PHE A 53 27.78 28.58 17.09
N ILE A 54 26.78 28.11 16.40
CA ILE A 54 25.53 27.62 17.00
C ILE A 54 25.45 26.11 16.76
N LYS A 55 25.36 25.35 17.86
CA LYS A 55 25.23 23.88 17.80
C LYS A 55 23.86 23.47 18.23
N ILE A 56 23.19 22.69 17.38
CA ILE A 56 21.83 22.21 17.58
C ILE A 56 21.90 20.74 17.95
N SER A 57 21.12 20.32 18.95
CA SER A 57 21.04 18.93 19.38
C SER A 57 19.61 18.55 19.72
N GLU A 58 19.23 17.31 19.45
CA GLU A 58 18.07 16.69 20.06
C GLU A 58 18.44 16.17 21.44
N LEU A 59 17.59 16.40 22.44
CA LEU A 59 17.79 15.90 23.80
C LEU A 59 16.60 15.01 24.20
N SER A 60 16.92 13.74 24.51
CA SER A 60 15.91 12.80 25.03
C SER A 60 15.54 13.14 26.47
N THR A 61 14.30 12.84 26.86
CA THR A 61 13.85 12.89 28.25
C THR A 61 14.58 11.90 29.17
N ASP A 62 15.28 10.92 28.62
CA ASP A 62 16.10 9.98 29.39
C ASP A 62 17.50 10.54 29.71
N ASP A 63 17.92 11.62 29.01
CA ASP A 63 19.25 12.25 29.14
C ASP A 63 19.23 13.61 29.83
N LEU A 64 18.25 13.86 30.70
CA LEU A 64 18.07 15.15 31.38
C LEU A 64 19.26 15.55 32.32
N ASN A 65 20.14 14.62 32.65
CA ASN A 65 21.40 14.91 33.35
C ASN A 65 22.34 15.84 32.55
N ARG A 66 22.11 15.97 31.23
CA ARG A 66 22.88 16.82 30.31
C ARG A 66 22.31 18.24 30.16
N LEU A 67 21.16 18.58 30.78
CA LEU A 67 20.51 19.89 30.66
C LEU A 67 21.48 21.07 30.83
N THR A 68 22.31 21.04 31.85
CA THR A 68 23.24 22.12 32.17
C THR A 68 24.40 22.26 31.17
N SER A 69 24.53 21.37 30.20
CA SER A 69 25.53 21.49 29.14
C SER A 69 25.08 22.35 27.96
N TYR A 70 23.85 22.84 27.99
CA TYR A 70 23.24 23.68 26.95
C TYR A 70 23.04 25.11 27.42
N ASP A 71 23.03 26.04 26.48
CA ASP A 71 22.82 27.47 26.71
C ASP A 71 21.36 27.89 26.50
N MET A 72 20.57 27.06 25.81
CA MET A 72 19.12 27.22 25.60
C MET A 72 18.44 25.90 25.36
N ILE A 73 17.25 25.71 25.93
CA ILE A 73 16.43 24.52 25.69
C ILE A 73 15.03 24.91 25.22
N PHE A 74 14.61 24.33 24.09
CA PHE A 74 13.24 24.38 23.60
C PHE A 74 12.53 23.08 23.91
N ILE A 75 11.29 23.15 24.47
CA ILE A 75 10.48 21.98 24.79
C ILE A 75 9.15 22.09 24.07
N ASN A 76 8.83 21.11 23.24
CA ASN A 76 7.46 20.91 22.75
C ASN A 76 6.76 19.91 23.67
N ALA A 77 5.93 20.40 24.58
CA ALA A 77 5.26 19.54 25.54
C ALA A 77 3.88 19.03 25.06
N MET A 78 3.56 19.13 23.75
CA MET A 78 2.39 18.49 23.16
C MET A 78 2.59 16.98 23.13
N GLY A 79 1.72 16.26 23.82
CA GLY A 79 1.80 14.79 23.94
C GLY A 79 3.01 14.27 24.72
N LEU A 80 3.85 15.16 25.29
CA LEU A 80 5.04 14.79 26.06
C LEU A 80 4.64 14.09 27.38
N ARG A 81 5.09 12.86 27.53
CA ARG A 81 4.94 12.07 28.75
C ARG A 81 6.25 12.09 29.53
N ILE A 82 6.27 12.78 30.65
CA ILE A 82 7.42 12.83 31.56
C ILE A 82 6.94 12.52 32.98
N THR A 83 7.82 11.91 33.77
CA THR A 83 7.58 11.62 35.18
C THR A 83 7.66 12.90 36.02
N GLU A 84 7.18 12.84 37.26
CA GLU A 84 7.32 13.96 38.18
C GLU A 84 8.80 14.29 38.50
N GLU A 85 9.66 13.27 38.55
CA GLU A 85 11.08 13.42 38.75
C GLU A 85 11.76 14.14 37.57
N GLN A 86 11.42 13.72 36.35
CA GLN A 86 11.92 14.39 35.12
C GLN A 86 11.46 15.84 35.05
N ARG A 87 10.20 16.12 35.41
CA ARG A 87 9.66 17.48 35.48
C ARG A 87 10.42 18.31 36.54
N ALA A 88 10.66 17.76 37.72
CA ALA A 88 11.40 18.42 38.78
C ALA A 88 12.85 18.72 38.37
N GLN A 89 13.49 17.85 37.61
CA GLN A 89 14.84 18.09 37.06
C GLN A 89 14.85 19.28 36.09
N ILE A 90 13.89 19.35 35.16
CA ILE A 90 13.74 20.48 34.22
C ILE A 90 13.45 21.77 34.99
N GLN A 91 12.54 21.75 35.94
CA GLN A 91 12.21 22.91 36.78
C GLN A 91 13.42 23.39 37.59
N LYS A 92 14.16 22.47 38.20
CA LYS A 92 15.39 22.81 38.94
C LYS A 92 16.46 23.47 38.05
N ALA A 93 16.59 23.01 36.81
CA ALA A 93 17.49 23.62 35.83
C ALA A 93 17.05 25.06 35.47
N ALA A 94 15.74 25.25 35.26
CA ALA A 94 15.13 26.55 34.99
C ALA A 94 15.35 27.53 36.18
N ASP A 95 15.09 27.07 37.41
CA ASP A 95 15.29 27.86 38.65
C ASP A 95 16.79 28.18 38.87
N GLY A 96 17.67 27.31 38.38
CA GLY A 96 19.11 27.51 38.35
C GLY A 96 19.62 28.50 37.30
N GLY A 97 18.71 29.09 36.52
CA GLY A 97 19.01 30.10 35.49
C GLY A 97 19.28 29.58 34.11
N LEU A 98 19.04 28.28 33.83
CA LEU A 98 19.12 27.77 32.47
C LEU A 98 17.94 28.30 31.64
N PRO A 99 18.20 28.93 30.48
CA PRO A 99 17.14 29.41 29.59
C PRO A 99 16.32 28.23 29.00
N ILE A 100 15.05 28.15 29.38
CA ILE A 100 14.08 27.12 28.91
C ILE A 100 12.83 27.78 28.38
N LEU A 101 12.35 27.32 27.21
CA LEU A 101 11.11 27.73 26.62
C LEU A 101 10.24 26.53 26.25
N THR A 102 9.15 26.32 26.96
CA THR A 102 8.08 25.43 26.50
C THR A 102 7.20 26.18 25.51
N THR A 103 7.11 25.65 24.29
CA THR A 103 6.39 26.29 23.18
C THR A 103 4.90 25.97 23.21
N ALA A 104 4.54 24.71 23.47
CA ALA A 104 3.15 24.24 23.60
C ALA A 104 3.11 23.11 24.65
N ALA A 105 1.98 22.94 25.36
CA ALA A 105 1.83 21.88 26.35
C ALA A 105 0.40 21.35 26.39
N THR A 106 0.25 20.02 26.31
CA THR A 106 -1.02 19.32 26.55
C THR A 106 -1.34 19.29 28.04
N ASN A 107 -0.32 19.00 28.87
CA ASN A 107 -0.43 19.08 30.34
C ASN A 107 0.13 20.43 30.79
N PRO A 108 -0.69 21.31 31.43
CA PRO A 108 -0.22 22.62 31.93
C PRO A 108 0.98 22.53 32.87
N ALA A 109 1.11 21.44 33.66
CA ALA A 109 2.23 21.23 34.56
C ALA A 109 3.58 21.09 33.84
N ASN A 110 3.58 20.75 32.54
CA ASN A 110 4.79 20.66 31.73
C ASN A 110 5.21 22.00 31.09
N LYS A 111 4.46 23.09 31.35
CA LYS A 111 4.77 24.43 30.82
C LYS A 111 5.81 25.11 31.69
N ILE A 112 7.10 24.90 31.39
CA ILE A 112 8.23 25.48 32.08
C ILE A 112 8.87 26.55 31.20
N ILE A 113 8.94 27.80 31.67
CA ILE A 113 9.51 28.94 30.96
C ILE A 113 10.32 29.73 31.96
N SER A 114 11.64 29.87 31.72
CA SER A 114 12.56 30.65 32.53
C SER A 114 13.01 31.96 31.87
N LEU A 115 12.53 32.24 30.66
CA LEU A 115 12.76 33.48 29.93
C LEU A 115 11.79 34.59 30.36
N ASP A 116 12.17 35.85 30.19
CA ASP A 116 11.20 36.93 30.30
C ASP A 116 10.14 36.88 29.17
N SER A 117 9.05 37.62 29.37
CA SER A 117 7.91 37.56 28.46
C SER A 117 8.25 38.02 27.04
N ILE A 118 9.09 39.01 26.87
CA ILE A 118 9.47 39.54 25.57
C ILE A 118 10.33 38.54 24.81
N GLN A 119 11.31 37.95 25.48
CA GLN A 119 12.17 36.90 24.90
C GLN A 119 11.35 35.68 24.51
N ALA A 120 10.49 35.19 25.42
CA ALA A 120 9.65 34.03 25.18
C ALA A 120 8.70 34.24 24.01
N ASP A 121 8.03 35.38 23.91
CA ASP A 121 7.07 35.66 22.83
C ASP A 121 7.78 35.89 21.49
N THR A 122 8.93 36.55 21.48
CA THR A 122 9.75 36.70 20.25
C THR A 122 10.16 35.35 19.68
N LEU A 123 10.69 34.46 20.53
CA LEU A 123 11.07 33.10 20.08
C LEU A 123 9.87 32.27 19.63
N LYS A 124 8.71 32.36 20.30
CA LYS A 124 7.48 31.70 19.86
C LYS A 124 7.00 32.22 18.50
N HIS A 125 7.09 33.52 18.26
CA HIS A 125 6.70 34.10 16.98
C HIS A 125 7.61 33.61 15.82
N TYR A 126 8.92 33.49 16.03
CA TYR A 126 9.80 32.88 15.02
C TYR A 126 9.40 31.42 14.75
N LEU A 127 9.17 30.63 15.80
CA LEU A 127 8.80 29.22 15.67
C LEU A 127 7.44 29.03 14.99
N SER A 128 6.42 29.81 15.39
CA SER A 128 5.06 29.68 14.84
C SER A 128 4.95 30.10 13.38
N ASN A 129 5.71 31.11 12.95
CA ASN A 129 5.74 31.51 11.56
C ASN A 129 6.67 30.61 10.72
N GLY A 130 7.66 29.98 11.34
CA GLY A 130 8.54 29.01 10.67
C GLY A 130 9.32 29.60 9.50
N GLY A 131 9.95 28.72 8.74
CA GLY A 131 10.72 29.02 7.55
C GLY A 131 12.16 29.47 7.85
N ARG A 132 13.01 29.35 6.84
CA ARG A 132 14.47 29.49 6.99
C ARG A 132 14.88 30.81 7.61
N ARG A 133 14.31 31.94 7.14
CA ARG A 133 14.63 33.29 7.70
C ARG A 133 14.27 33.41 9.19
N ASN A 134 13.06 32.93 9.55
CA ASN A 134 12.61 32.97 10.94
C ASN A 134 13.45 32.05 11.83
N TYR A 135 13.76 30.84 11.37
CA TYR A 135 14.60 29.91 12.15
C TYR A 135 16.02 30.40 12.30
N ARG A 136 16.64 30.97 11.26
CA ARG A 136 17.95 31.60 11.32
C ARG A 136 17.94 32.77 12.31
N SER A 137 16.95 33.64 12.19
CA SER A 137 16.81 34.79 13.10
C SER A 137 16.56 34.37 14.54
N MET A 138 15.78 33.30 14.76
CA MET A 138 15.58 32.69 16.08
C MET A 138 16.91 32.21 16.69
N LEU A 139 17.71 31.48 15.92
CA LEU A 139 18.99 30.96 16.39
C LEU A 139 19.98 32.10 16.69
N ASN A 140 20.04 33.11 15.84
CA ASN A 140 20.81 34.31 16.06
C ASN A 140 20.33 35.09 17.30
N TYR A 141 19.00 35.18 17.52
CA TYR A 141 18.40 35.77 18.71
C TYR A 141 18.82 35.05 19.98
N VAL A 142 18.83 33.72 19.96
CA VAL A 142 19.32 32.91 21.08
C VAL A 142 20.79 33.26 21.39
N ARG A 143 21.65 33.30 20.36
CA ARG A 143 23.07 33.61 20.57
C ARG A 143 23.31 35.04 21.09
N VAL A 144 22.61 36.03 20.49
CA VAL A 144 22.82 37.46 20.80
C VAL A 144 22.16 37.88 22.12
N TYR A 145 20.89 37.50 22.34
CA TYR A 145 20.08 38.07 23.43
C TYR A 145 19.89 37.12 24.62
N ILE A 146 20.01 35.81 24.41
CA ILE A 146 19.88 34.81 25.48
C ILE A 146 21.27 34.44 26.01
N ASP A 147 22.15 33.95 25.13
CA ASP A 147 23.52 33.54 25.48
C ASP A 147 24.53 34.74 25.56
N LYS A 148 24.10 35.92 25.06
CA LYS A 148 24.86 37.19 25.11
C LYS A 148 26.21 37.17 24.38
N LYS A 149 26.39 36.32 23.38
CA LYS A 149 27.60 36.23 22.56
C LYS A 149 27.38 36.94 21.23
N ARG A 150 28.28 37.88 20.91
CA ARG A 150 28.18 38.70 19.69
C ARG A 150 29.24 38.38 18.64
N PHE A 151 30.11 37.44 18.91
CA PHE A 151 31.14 37.06 17.94
C PHE A 151 30.53 36.18 16.85
N SER A 152 30.81 36.51 15.59
CA SER A 152 30.39 35.74 14.41
C SER A 152 28.88 35.43 14.40
N VAL A 153 28.05 36.46 14.56
CA VAL A 153 26.57 36.34 14.48
C VAL A 153 26.00 37.60 13.85
N SER A 154 24.97 37.43 13.02
CA SER A 154 24.20 38.52 12.48
C SER A 154 23.07 38.93 13.43
N GLU A 155 22.74 40.23 13.46
CA GLU A 155 21.56 40.66 14.19
C GLU A 155 20.29 39.96 13.64
N PRO A 156 19.40 39.44 14.51
CA PRO A 156 18.20 38.77 14.08
C PRO A 156 17.25 39.74 13.35
N GLU A 157 16.74 39.30 12.23
CA GLU A 157 15.75 40.06 11.45
C GLU A 157 14.37 40.02 12.13
N ALA A 158 13.51 40.99 11.80
CA ALA A 158 12.13 40.98 12.26
C ALA A 158 11.39 39.70 11.80
N VAL A 159 10.41 39.25 12.60
CA VAL A 159 9.59 38.08 12.25
C VAL A 159 8.88 38.30 10.91
N VAL A 160 9.13 37.39 10.00
CA VAL A 160 8.41 37.33 8.71
C VAL A 160 7.12 36.56 8.92
N LYS A 161 5.99 37.24 8.84
CA LYS A 161 4.66 36.61 8.91
C LYS A 161 4.39 35.84 7.62
N ARG A 162 3.90 34.60 7.76
CA ARG A 162 3.45 33.79 6.65
C ARG A 162 1.93 33.72 6.61
N ALA A 163 1.36 33.82 5.42
CA ALA A 163 -0.06 33.52 5.19
C ALA A 163 -0.24 32.02 4.95
N ASP A 164 -1.34 31.44 5.46
CA ASP A 164 -1.60 30.00 5.35
C ASP A 164 -1.93 29.54 3.93
N ASP A 165 -2.47 30.46 3.10
CA ASP A 165 -2.88 30.23 1.71
C ASP A 165 -1.81 30.61 0.67
N VAL A 166 -0.63 30.95 1.09
CA VAL A 166 0.46 31.37 0.21
C VAL A 166 0.95 30.19 -0.64
N LEU A 167 1.00 30.40 -1.96
CA LEU A 167 1.82 29.59 -2.84
C LEU A 167 3.30 29.90 -2.53
N TYR A 168 4.14 28.90 -2.67
CA TYR A 168 5.57 29.06 -2.44
C TYR A 168 6.39 28.35 -3.51
N HIS A 169 7.64 28.72 -3.63
CA HIS A 169 8.61 28.03 -4.49
C HIS A 169 10.01 28.20 -3.92
N MET A 170 10.88 27.23 -4.17
CA MET A 170 12.31 27.44 -3.91
C MET A 170 12.87 28.46 -4.89
N ASN A 171 13.80 29.27 -4.45
CA ASN A 171 14.47 30.19 -5.36
C ASN A 171 15.28 29.42 -6.41
N PRO A 172 14.98 29.51 -7.71
CA PRO A 172 15.70 28.74 -8.74
C PRO A 172 17.18 29.08 -8.83
N LYS A 173 17.57 30.28 -8.39
CA LYS A 173 18.97 30.74 -8.38
C LYS A 173 19.74 30.29 -7.14
N SER A 174 19.03 29.95 -6.07
CA SER A 174 19.60 29.52 -4.81
C SER A 174 18.59 28.61 -4.07
N PRO A 175 18.38 27.38 -4.55
CA PRO A 175 17.35 26.48 -4.01
C PRO A 175 17.56 26.16 -2.52
N GLU A 176 18.78 26.29 -2.05
CA GLU A 176 19.15 26.07 -0.64
C GLU A 176 18.80 27.26 0.27
N ASP A 177 18.66 28.48 -0.28
CA ASP A 177 18.71 29.68 0.54
C ASP A 177 17.37 30.34 0.85
N GLU A 178 16.43 30.42 -0.09
CA GLU A 178 15.19 31.15 0.18
C GLU A 178 13.96 30.48 -0.45
N GLU A 179 12.95 30.33 0.37
CA GLU A 179 11.60 30.05 -0.08
C GLU A 179 10.89 31.36 -0.44
N LEU A 180 10.47 31.46 -1.69
CA LEU A 180 9.73 32.61 -2.20
C LEU A 180 8.23 32.38 -1.96
N GLY A 181 7.52 33.38 -1.43
CA GLY A 181 6.09 33.34 -1.17
C GLY A 181 5.29 34.19 -2.16
N PHE A 182 4.09 33.71 -2.55
CA PHE A 182 3.22 34.41 -3.50
C PHE A 182 1.77 34.40 -2.97
N ASN A 183 1.17 35.58 -2.92
CA ASN A 183 -0.19 35.76 -2.40
C ASN A 183 -1.29 35.54 -3.45
N THR A 184 -0.94 35.44 -4.74
CA THR A 184 -1.90 35.22 -5.82
C THR A 184 -1.38 34.23 -6.85
N VAL A 185 -2.30 33.48 -7.46
CA VAL A 185 -1.99 32.59 -8.58
C VAL A 185 -1.42 33.37 -9.77
N ALA A 186 -1.92 34.57 -10.04
CA ALA A 186 -1.42 35.41 -11.12
C ALA A 186 0.06 35.81 -10.91
N GLY A 187 0.41 36.25 -9.69
CA GLY A 187 1.80 36.57 -9.34
C GLY A 187 2.72 35.35 -9.43
N TYR A 188 2.23 34.19 -9.00
CA TYR A 188 2.95 32.93 -9.14
C TYR A 188 3.15 32.52 -10.61
N ASN A 189 2.14 32.70 -11.46
CA ASN A 189 2.25 32.41 -12.90
C ASN A 189 3.31 33.29 -13.56
N ILE A 190 3.40 34.59 -13.19
CA ILE A 190 4.44 35.51 -13.67
C ILE A 190 5.83 35.00 -13.23
N PHE A 191 5.95 34.52 -12.00
CA PHE A 191 7.19 33.89 -11.54
C PHE A 191 7.59 32.68 -12.38
N LEU A 192 6.65 31.76 -12.67
CA LEU A 192 6.90 30.62 -13.54
C LEU A 192 7.37 31.04 -14.93
N GLN A 193 6.75 32.07 -15.51
CA GLN A 193 7.15 32.64 -16.81
C GLN A 193 8.57 33.20 -16.79
N ASN A 194 8.89 34.00 -15.78
CA ASN A 194 10.19 34.66 -15.64
C ASN A 194 11.35 33.69 -15.40
N ASN A 195 11.05 32.47 -14.90
CA ASN A 195 12.07 31.44 -14.60
C ASN A 195 12.05 30.28 -15.62
N GLY A 196 11.30 30.39 -16.75
CA GLY A 196 11.26 29.35 -17.77
C GLY A 196 10.54 28.05 -17.34
N LEU A 197 9.76 28.11 -16.25
CA LEU A 197 8.98 26.99 -15.73
C LEU A 197 7.56 26.93 -16.32
N TRP A 198 7.13 28.03 -16.94
CA TRP A 198 5.84 28.07 -17.64
C TRP A 198 5.93 27.33 -18.96
N LYS A 199 5.04 26.36 -19.15
CA LYS A 199 4.90 25.61 -20.40
C LYS A 199 3.42 25.61 -20.81
N GLU A 200 3.12 26.08 -22.02
CA GLU A 200 1.76 26.05 -22.52
C GLU A 200 1.25 24.60 -22.62
N ASN A 201 0.02 24.36 -22.18
CA ASN A 201 -0.62 23.05 -22.13
C ASN A 201 0.06 21.99 -21.23
N ALA A 202 1.06 22.35 -20.43
CA ALA A 202 1.65 21.43 -19.48
C ALA A 202 0.64 21.00 -18.40
N PRO A 203 0.77 19.80 -17.85
CA PRO A 203 0.02 19.42 -16.66
C PRO A 203 0.31 20.37 -15.50
N ARG A 204 -0.72 20.69 -14.74
CA ARG A 204 -0.61 21.49 -13.52
C ARG A 204 -0.79 20.58 -12.32
N ILE A 205 0.17 20.59 -11.43
CA ILE A 205 0.18 19.68 -10.27
C ILE A 205 0.19 20.54 -9.00
N ILE A 206 -0.81 20.38 -8.16
CA ILE A 206 -0.81 20.96 -6.82
C ILE A 206 -0.02 20.02 -5.89
N VAL A 207 0.93 20.60 -5.15
CA VAL A 207 1.64 19.92 -4.03
C VAL A 207 1.28 20.66 -2.74
N THR A 208 0.70 19.96 -1.78
CA THR A 208 0.20 20.59 -0.54
C THR A 208 0.55 19.77 0.70
N GLY A 209 0.46 20.39 1.88
CA GLY A 209 0.62 19.75 3.17
C GLY A 209 2.02 19.16 3.40
N PRO A 210 3.12 19.93 3.31
CA PRO A 210 4.46 19.38 3.38
C PRO A 210 4.73 18.73 4.75
N MET A 211 4.97 17.41 4.72
CA MET A 211 5.41 16.59 5.86
C MET A 211 6.81 16.01 5.64
N GLY A 212 7.62 16.71 4.88
CA GLY A 212 9.01 16.45 4.56
C GLY A 212 9.59 17.63 3.80
N GLU A 213 10.75 17.45 3.18
CA GLU A 213 11.36 18.47 2.32
C GLU A 213 10.82 18.32 0.89
N PRO A 214 9.91 19.20 0.43
CA PRO A 214 9.23 19.04 -0.85
C PRO A 214 10.07 19.48 -2.06
N SER A 215 11.19 20.15 -1.85
CA SER A 215 11.99 20.78 -2.92
C SER A 215 12.42 19.78 -4.00
N GLY A 216 12.89 18.60 -3.61
CA GLY A 216 13.29 17.56 -4.54
C GLY A 216 12.11 17.05 -5.40
N LEU A 217 10.93 16.89 -4.79
CA LEU A 217 9.71 16.49 -5.50
C LEU A 217 9.26 17.57 -6.50
N ILE A 218 9.24 18.83 -6.08
CA ILE A 218 8.87 19.96 -6.93
C ILE A 218 9.81 20.03 -8.14
N ALA A 219 11.12 20.05 -7.88
CA ALA A 219 12.14 20.13 -8.94
C ALA A 219 12.03 18.95 -9.94
N LYS A 220 11.83 17.72 -9.46
CA LYS A 220 11.71 16.55 -10.33
C LYS A 220 10.43 16.57 -11.17
N LEU A 221 9.31 17.04 -10.62
CA LEU A 221 8.07 17.23 -11.38
C LEU A 221 8.23 18.28 -12.48
N GLU A 222 8.91 19.39 -12.20
CA GLU A 222 9.19 20.44 -13.17
C GLU A 222 10.16 20.01 -14.27
N GLU A 223 11.22 19.27 -13.91
CA GLU A 223 12.16 18.65 -14.84
C GLU A 223 11.44 17.78 -15.87
N THR A 224 10.43 17.03 -15.43
CA THR A 224 9.63 16.17 -16.31
C THR A 224 8.53 16.91 -17.10
N GLY A 225 8.49 18.23 -17.02
CA GLY A 225 7.64 19.05 -17.89
C GLY A 225 6.32 19.49 -17.30
N ASN A 226 6.11 19.34 -15.99
CA ASN A 226 4.91 19.80 -15.31
C ASN A 226 5.06 21.24 -14.81
N MET A 227 3.95 21.93 -14.63
CA MET A 227 3.86 23.16 -13.85
C MET A 227 3.41 22.81 -12.43
N VAL A 228 4.22 23.09 -11.43
CA VAL A 228 3.94 22.74 -10.04
C VAL A 228 3.45 23.95 -9.27
N TYR A 229 2.41 23.75 -8.47
CA TYR A 229 1.78 24.77 -7.61
C TYR A 229 1.86 24.33 -6.16
N PRO A 230 2.97 24.61 -5.47
CA PRO A 230 3.12 24.28 -4.07
C PRO A 230 2.29 25.22 -3.21
N ILE A 231 1.42 24.67 -2.37
CA ILE A 231 0.59 25.42 -1.42
C ILE A 231 0.68 24.85 -0.02
N ARG A 232 0.66 25.72 1.00
CA ARG A 232 0.81 25.31 2.40
C ARG A 232 -0.47 24.74 2.97
N SER A 233 -1.59 25.42 2.74
CA SER A 233 -2.91 25.04 3.23
C SER A 233 -3.89 25.00 2.06
N MET A 234 -4.30 23.79 1.70
CA MET A 234 -5.28 23.59 0.62
C MET A 234 -6.63 24.20 0.97
N HIS A 235 -7.03 24.09 2.24
CA HIS A 235 -8.30 24.65 2.71
C HIS A 235 -8.36 26.17 2.52
N SER A 236 -7.39 26.90 3.06
CA SER A 236 -7.31 28.36 2.93
C SER A 236 -7.16 28.81 1.46
N PHE A 237 -6.36 28.06 0.68
CA PHE A 237 -6.18 28.34 -0.73
C PHE A 237 -7.51 28.27 -1.51
N ILE A 238 -8.31 27.25 -1.27
CA ILE A 238 -9.60 27.09 -1.95
C ILE A 238 -10.60 28.16 -1.53
N GLN A 239 -10.64 28.52 -0.24
CA GLN A 239 -11.51 29.59 0.24
C GLN A 239 -11.17 30.94 -0.40
N ASN A 240 -9.89 31.26 -0.58
CA ASN A 240 -9.46 32.58 -1.02
C ASN A 240 -9.30 32.69 -2.54
N HIS A 241 -8.93 31.62 -3.24
CA HIS A 241 -8.60 31.62 -4.66
C HIS A 241 -9.48 30.71 -5.52
N GLY A 242 -10.08 29.67 -4.90
CA GLY A 242 -10.77 28.61 -5.63
C GLY A 242 -9.82 27.67 -6.36
N ILE A 243 -10.13 26.37 -6.35
CA ILE A 243 -9.28 25.36 -7.00
C ILE A 243 -9.21 25.51 -8.53
N ASP A 244 -10.28 26.04 -9.15
CA ASP A 244 -10.34 26.27 -10.59
C ASP A 244 -9.36 27.36 -11.08
N SER A 245 -8.80 28.17 -10.17
CA SER A 245 -7.73 29.12 -10.51
C SER A 245 -6.46 28.42 -11.01
N VAL A 246 -6.22 27.18 -10.59
CA VAL A 246 -5.11 26.33 -11.03
C VAL A 246 -5.56 25.31 -12.08
N ARG A 247 -6.73 24.70 -11.93
CA ARG A 247 -7.22 23.57 -12.75
C ARG A 247 -6.21 22.42 -12.77
N PRO A 248 -5.98 21.78 -11.63
CA PRO A 248 -4.93 20.77 -11.52
C PRO A 248 -5.23 19.52 -12.36
N SER A 249 -4.20 18.90 -12.91
CA SER A 249 -4.23 17.58 -13.55
C SER A 249 -4.00 16.45 -12.54
N ALA A 250 -3.38 16.76 -11.40
CA ALA A 250 -3.18 15.87 -10.25
C ALA A 250 -3.00 16.70 -8.98
N ILE A 251 -3.31 16.12 -7.84
CA ILE A 251 -3.02 16.69 -6.52
C ILE A 251 -2.14 15.70 -5.75
N ILE A 252 -1.07 16.22 -5.15
CA ILE A 252 -0.18 15.50 -4.25
C ILE A 252 -0.37 16.10 -2.86
N ASN A 253 -0.99 15.37 -1.95
CA ASN A 253 -1.17 15.76 -0.55
C ASN A 253 -0.17 15.01 0.33
N MET A 254 0.76 15.74 0.92
CA MET A 254 1.77 15.20 1.82
C MET A 254 1.37 15.25 3.29
N ALA A 255 0.22 15.86 3.62
CA ALA A 255 -0.28 15.96 4.99
C ALA A 255 -0.96 14.66 5.44
N HIS A 256 -0.95 14.44 6.75
CA HIS A 256 -1.77 13.40 7.37
C HIS A 256 -3.23 13.86 7.47
N GLY A 257 -4.16 12.90 7.43
CA GLY A 257 -5.55 13.14 7.65
C GLY A 257 -6.32 13.47 6.38
N ARG A 258 -7.57 13.89 6.56
CA ARG A 258 -8.51 14.22 5.48
C ARG A 258 -8.32 15.65 4.97
N MET A 259 -8.49 15.82 3.69
CA MET A 259 -8.57 17.16 3.08
C MET A 259 -9.97 17.77 3.23
N GLY A 260 -11.01 16.94 3.29
CA GLY A 260 -12.41 17.35 3.46
C GLY A 260 -13.33 16.99 2.29
N ASP A 261 -14.62 16.89 2.55
CA ASP A 261 -15.59 16.37 1.57
C ASP A 261 -15.69 17.23 0.30
N TYR A 262 -15.52 18.53 0.42
CA TYR A 262 -15.54 19.44 -0.74
C TYR A 262 -14.47 19.14 -1.78
N ILE A 263 -13.28 18.67 -1.37
CA ILE A 263 -12.22 18.28 -2.31
C ILE A 263 -12.55 16.93 -2.95
N VAL A 264 -13.15 16.01 -2.19
CA VAL A 264 -13.56 14.70 -2.69
C VAL A 264 -14.57 14.87 -3.83
N ASP A 265 -15.58 15.70 -3.65
CA ASP A 265 -16.59 16.00 -4.67
C ASP A 265 -15.95 16.63 -5.93
N TYR A 266 -15.01 17.55 -5.74
CA TYR A 266 -14.28 18.14 -6.84
C TYR A 266 -13.45 17.13 -7.63
N LEU A 267 -12.68 16.30 -6.91
CA LEU A 267 -11.83 15.27 -7.51
C LEU A 267 -12.66 14.26 -8.31
N ALA A 268 -13.78 13.80 -7.73
CA ALA A 268 -14.70 12.86 -8.37
C ALA A 268 -15.33 13.46 -9.64
N LYS A 269 -15.81 14.70 -9.56
CA LYS A 269 -16.44 15.40 -10.68
C LYS A 269 -15.47 15.68 -11.84
N GLN A 270 -14.23 16.06 -11.53
CA GLN A 270 -13.21 16.39 -12.52
C GLN A 270 -12.34 15.17 -12.91
N ASN A 271 -12.53 14.03 -12.25
CA ASN A 271 -11.73 12.81 -12.41
C ASN A 271 -10.23 13.05 -12.26
N ILE A 272 -9.84 13.73 -11.19
CA ILE A 272 -8.45 14.10 -10.91
C ILE A 272 -7.85 13.13 -9.90
N PRO A 273 -6.68 12.52 -10.17
CA PRO A 273 -6.00 11.63 -9.22
C PRO A 273 -5.45 12.41 -8.03
N LEU A 274 -5.70 11.87 -6.83
CA LEU A 274 -5.11 12.30 -5.57
C LEU A 274 -4.04 11.31 -5.15
N PHE A 275 -2.81 11.78 -4.96
CA PHE A 275 -1.71 11.01 -4.41
C PHE A 275 -1.38 11.49 -3.00
N SER A 276 -1.21 10.53 -2.08
CA SER A 276 -0.72 10.81 -0.72
C SER A 276 0.55 9.97 -0.47
N PRO A 277 1.72 10.49 -0.90
CA PRO A 277 2.98 9.79 -0.68
C PRO A 277 3.31 9.72 0.81
N LEU A 278 3.91 8.60 1.22
CA LEU A 278 4.19 8.30 2.61
C LEU A 278 5.56 8.82 3.03
N ASN A 279 5.62 9.40 4.22
CA ASN A 279 6.86 9.50 4.99
C ASN A 279 6.92 8.28 5.91
N VAL A 280 7.96 7.45 5.79
CA VAL A 280 8.10 6.23 6.59
C VAL A 280 8.42 6.51 8.06
N ASN A 281 8.71 7.77 8.40
CA ASN A 281 8.93 8.28 9.77
C ASN A 281 9.99 7.50 10.57
N ARG A 282 11.00 7.01 9.87
CA ARG A 282 12.18 6.34 10.43
C ARG A 282 13.35 6.41 9.46
N LEU A 283 14.52 5.96 9.88
CA LEU A 283 15.67 5.86 8.99
C LEU A 283 15.35 4.93 7.81
N VAL A 284 15.82 5.29 6.62
CA VAL A 284 15.56 4.53 5.39
C VAL A 284 16.05 3.09 5.51
N GLU A 285 17.26 2.88 6.07
CA GLU A 285 17.83 1.56 6.27
C GLU A 285 17.01 0.68 7.24
N GLU A 286 16.48 1.27 8.31
CA GLU A 286 15.59 0.57 9.25
C GLU A 286 14.27 0.20 8.60
N TRP A 287 13.68 1.09 7.80
CA TRP A 287 12.46 0.81 7.07
C TRP A 287 12.68 -0.25 5.97
N GLU A 288 13.78 -0.21 5.25
CA GLU A 288 14.08 -1.21 4.22
C GLU A 288 14.19 -2.62 4.80
N SER A 289 14.77 -2.76 6.00
CA SER A 289 14.93 -4.04 6.69
C SER A 289 13.65 -4.55 7.39
N ASP A 290 12.69 -3.67 7.68
CA ASP A 290 11.43 -4.04 8.36
C ASP A 290 10.46 -4.77 7.43
N LYS A 291 10.03 -5.97 7.81
CA LYS A 291 9.08 -6.80 7.03
C LYS A 291 7.64 -6.28 7.06
N MET A 292 7.28 -5.50 8.06
CA MET A 292 5.91 -4.95 8.19
C MET A 292 5.72 -3.67 7.38
N GLY A 293 6.74 -2.82 7.31
CA GLY A 293 6.74 -1.54 6.61
C GLY A 293 6.15 -0.40 7.44
N MET A 294 4.86 -0.40 7.74
CA MET A 294 4.17 0.61 8.53
C MET A 294 3.02 -0.03 9.31
N ASN A 295 2.74 0.45 10.53
CA ASN A 295 1.67 -0.10 11.35
C ASN A 295 1.01 0.96 12.25
N GLY A 296 -0.03 0.53 13.01
CA GLY A 296 -0.67 1.30 14.07
C GLY A 296 -1.33 2.60 13.60
N GLY A 297 -1.35 3.59 14.50
CA GLY A 297 -1.99 4.89 14.27
C GLY A 297 -1.36 5.68 13.13
N PHE A 298 -0.06 5.50 12.89
CA PHE A 298 0.63 6.16 11.81
C PHE A 298 0.16 5.67 10.43
N MET A 299 -0.04 4.35 10.27
CA MET A 299 -0.65 3.78 9.06
C MET A 299 -2.09 4.28 8.86
N SER A 300 -2.87 4.37 9.95
CA SER A 300 -4.23 4.89 9.88
C SER A 300 -4.27 6.33 9.36
N GLN A 301 -3.42 7.21 9.87
CA GLN A 301 -3.38 8.62 9.48
C GLN A 301 -2.80 8.86 8.08
N SER A 302 -1.78 8.07 7.69
CA SER A 302 -1.03 8.31 6.45
C SER A 302 -1.62 7.58 5.24
N ILE A 303 -2.34 6.47 5.45
CA ILE A 303 -2.89 5.64 4.37
C ILE A 303 -4.42 5.61 4.43
N VAL A 304 -5.00 5.10 5.53
CA VAL A 304 -6.45 4.82 5.60
C VAL A 304 -7.26 6.12 5.50
N THR A 305 -6.84 7.16 6.22
CA THR A 305 -7.56 8.44 6.21
C THR A 305 -7.50 9.15 4.85
N PRO A 306 -6.35 9.27 4.16
CA PRO A 306 -6.30 9.79 2.80
C PRO A 306 -7.07 8.94 1.78
N GLU A 307 -7.16 7.62 1.96
CA GLU A 307 -7.97 6.73 1.10
C GLU A 307 -9.47 7.08 1.15
N ILE A 308 -9.98 7.63 2.26
CA ILE A 308 -11.37 8.12 2.37
C ILE A 308 -11.59 9.31 1.43
N ASP A 309 -10.59 10.15 1.22
CA ASP A 309 -10.63 11.26 0.27
C ASP A 309 -10.38 10.82 -1.18
N GLY A 310 -10.19 9.53 -1.42
CA GLY A 310 -9.92 8.98 -2.75
C GLY A 310 -8.43 8.91 -3.11
N ALA A 311 -7.52 9.04 -2.14
CA ALA A 311 -6.10 8.89 -2.41
C ALA A 311 -5.78 7.47 -2.93
N ILE A 312 -5.00 7.41 -3.98
CA ILE A 312 -4.54 6.19 -4.63
C ILE A 312 -3.05 5.99 -4.40
N ARG A 313 -2.61 4.73 -4.52
CA ARG A 313 -1.19 4.35 -4.56
C ARG A 313 -0.42 4.85 -3.33
N PRO A 314 -0.58 4.22 -2.17
CA PRO A 314 0.14 4.56 -0.94
C PRO A 314 1.64 4.23 -1.09
N PHE A 315 2.40 5.15 -1.67
CA PHE A 315 3.78 4.98 -2.09
C PHE A 315 4.73 5.60 -1.08
N ALA A 316 5.67 4.82 -0.53
CA ALA A 316 6.69 5.33 0.37
C ALA A 316 7.69 6.19 -0.42
N LEU A 317 7.71 7.48 -0.15
CA LEU A 317 8.50 8.46 -0.89
C LEU A 317 9.55 9.15 -0.02
N PHE A 318 9.23 9.43 1.25
CA PHE A 318 10.11 10.15 2.16
C PHE A 318 10.59 9.24 3.29
N GLY A 319 11.84 9.41 3.68
CA GLY A 319 12.44 8.72 4.81
C GLY A 319 13.45 9.61 5.51
N HIS A 320 13.97 9.15 6.65
CA HIS A 320 14.93 9.92 7.44
C HIS A 320 16.35 9.49 7.12
N TYR A 321 17.24 10.46 7.13
CA TYR A 321 18.69 10.32 6.99
C TYR A 321 19.37 11.07 8.14
N LYS A 322 20.45 10.52 8.67
CA LYS A 322 21.28 11.21 9.64
C LYS A 322 22.26 12.14 8.93
N ASP A 323 22.36 13.38 9.39
CA ASP A 323 23.41 14.30 8.97
C ASP A 323 24.72 14.04 9.74
N GLU A 324 25.77 14.82 9.41
CA GLU A 324 27.08 14.71 10.05
C GLU A 324 27.04 14.97 11.55
N GLU A 325 26.06 15.73 12.04
CA GLU A 325 25.85 16.05 13.46
C GLU A 325 24.96 15.01 14.17
N GLY A 326 24.47 14.00 13.43
CA GLY A 326 23.61 12.92 13.92
C GLY A 326 22.12 13.29 14.01
N LEU A 327 21.72 14.48 13.56
CA LEU A 327 20.33 14.88 13.48
C LEU A 327 19.64 14.20 12.30
N GLN A 328 18.40 13.77 12.51
CA GLN A 328 17.62 13.16 11.44
C GLN A 328 16.95 14.25 10.58
N ARG A 329 16.97 14.04 9.27
CA ARG A 329 16.29 14.89 8.29
C ARG A 329 15.46 14.05 7.36
N ALA A 330 14.25 14.52 6.99
CA ALA A 330 13.34 13.84 6.10
C ALA A 330 13.53 14.34 4.67
N TYR A 331 13.99 13.46 3.79
CA TYR A 331 14.15 13.73 2.35
C TYR A 331 13.44 12.69 1.51
N ALA A 332 13.14 13.06 0.26
CA ALA A 332 12.69 12.09 -0.72
C ALA A 332 13.80 11.06 -0.99
N ILE A 333 13.40 9.79 -0.99
CA ILE A 333 14.29 8.67 -1.31
C ILE A 333 14.57 8.70 -2.81
N PRO A 334 15.84 8.85 -3.28
CA PRO A 334 16.13 9.21 -4.66
C PRO A 334 15.51 8.29 -5.71
N GLU A 335 15.72 6.98 -5.63
CA GLU A 335 15.15 6.04 -6.60
C GLU A 335 13.61 5.97 -6.56
N ARG A 336 13.04 6.20 -5.38
CA ARG A 336 11.59 6.21 -5.21
C ARG A 336 10.97 7.50 -5.75
N LEU A 337 11.71 8.61 -5.67
CA LEU A 337 11.30 9.88 -6.25
C LEU A 337 11.11 9.78 -7.76
N GLU A 338 12.03 9.13 -8.47
CA GLU A 338 11.93 8.91 -9.91
C GLU A 338 10.69 8.08 -10.26
N THR A 339 10.50 6.94 -9.59
CA THR A 339 9.33 6.08 -9.81
C THR A 339 8.01 6.78 -9.47
N PHE A 340 7.97 7.60 -8.41
CA PHE A 340 6.77 8.33 -8.03
C PHE A 340 6.39 9.39 -9.06
N VAL A 341 7.34 10.20 -9.50
CA VAL A 341 7.11 11.23 -10.53
C VAL A 341 6.68 10.60 -11.85
N GLU A 342 7.33 9.50 -12.26
CA GLU A 342 6.90 8.73 -13.42
C GLU A 342 5.47 8.21 -13.26
N THR A 343 5.11 7.72 -12.08
CA THR A 343 3.73 7.29 -11.77
C THR A 343 2.73 8.41 -11.96
N VAL A 344 2.97 9.58 -11.37
CA VAL A 344 2.08 10.75 -11.52
C VAL A 344 1.91 11.11 -13.00
N ASN A 345 3.01 11.16 -13.75
CA ASN A 345 3.00 11.44 -15.17
C ASN A 345 2.24 10.37 -15.98
N ASN A 346 2.37 9.10 -15.64
CA ASN A 346 1.66 8.01 -16.31
C ASN A 346 0.14 8.10 -16.09
N TYR A 347 -0.33 8.42 -14.89
CA TYR A 347 -1.76 8.65 -14.63
C TYR A 347 -2.30 9.84 -15.42
N ILE A 348 -1.56 10.95 -15.47
CA ILE A 348 -1.94 12.14 -16.27
C ILE A 348 -1.94 11.78 -17.76
N THR A 349 -0.93 11.07 -18.23
CA THR A 349 -0.81 10.65 -19.64
C THR A 349 -1.94 9.72 -20.03
N LEU A 350 -2.30 8.77 -19.17
CA LEU A 350 -3.42 7.84 -19.39
C LEU A 350 -4.74 8.60 -19.60
N GLN A 351 -4.97 9.70 -18.86
CA GLN A 351 -6.16 10.53 -19.04
C GLN A 351 -6.12 11.37 -20.33
N ARG A 352 -4.93 11.85 -20.73
CA ARG A 352 -4.77 12.74 -21.90
C ARG A 352 -4.71 12.03 -23.24
N LYS A 353 -4.21 10.78 -23.25
CA LYS A 353 -4.18 9.97 -24.48
C LYS A 353 -5.59 9.71 -25.00
N SER A 354 -5.75 9.74 -26.32
CA SER A 354 -6.95 9.21 -26.98
C SER A 354 -7.08 7.70 -26.70
N ASN A 355 -8.30 7.17 -26.68
CA ASN A 355 -8.51 5.75 -26.41
C ASN A 355 -7.82 4.84 -27.43
N SER A 356 -7.69 5.28 -28.68
CA SER A 356 -7.01 4.52 -29.74
C SER A 356 -5.50 4.37 -29.53
N GLU A 357 -4.89 5.29 -28.77
CA GLU A 357 -3.45 5.26 -28.47
C GLU A 357 -3.13 4.50 -27.19
N LYS A 358 -4.11 4.28 -26.32
CA LYS A 358 -3.90 3.59 -25.03
C LYS A 358 -3.58 2.12 -25.23
N ARG A 359 -2.54 1.66 -24.57
CA ARG A 359 -2.11 0.25 -24.52
C ARG A 359 -2.49 -0.33 -23.17
N VAL A 360 -3.38 -1.33 -23.17
CA VAL A 360 -3.95 -1.89 -21.93
C VAL A 360 -3.59 -3.37 -21.82
N ALA A 361 -3.00 -3.75 -20.69
CA ALA A 361 -2.72 -5.14 -20.35
C ALA A 361 -3.73 -5.61 -19.29
N ILE A 362 -4.40 -6.73 -19.58
CA ILE A 362 -5.42 -7.31 -18.70
C ILE A 362 -4.95 -8.71 -18.28
N TYR A 363 -4.64 -8.87 -17.00
CA TYR A 363 -4.31 -10.17 -16.41
C TYR A 363 -5.59 -10.83 -15.91
N TYR A 364 -5.94 -11.97 -16.47
CA TYR A 364 -7.08 -12.75 -15.99
C TYR A 364 -6.58 -13.92 -15.14
N TYR A 365 -7.32 -14.19 -14.06
CA TYR A 365 -6.99 -15.30 -13.18
C TYR A 365 -7.31 -16.66 -13.85
N LYS A 366 -6.32 -17.56 -13.78
CA LYS A 366 -6.45 -18.96 -14.22
C LYS A 366 -5.75 -19.82 -13.18
N GLY A 367 -6.53 -20.66 -12.47
CA GLY A 367 -5.99 -21.59 -11.49
C GLY A 367 -5.05 -22.62 -12.14
N PRO A 368 -4.03 -23.08 -11.42
CA PRO A 368 -3.12 -24.12 -11.91
C PRO A 368 -3.90 -25.41 -12.16
N GLY A 369 -3.71 -26.01 -13.33
CA GLY A 369 -4.37 -27.27 -13.72
C GLY A 369 -5.88 -27.20 -13.98
N GLN A 370 -6.50 -26.03 -13.89
CA GLN A 370 -7.90 -25.85 -14.20
C GLN A 370 -8.10 -25.42 -15.65
N ASN A 371 -8.99 -26.12 -16.37
CA ASN A 371 -9.42 -25.73 -17.71
C ASN A 371 -10.46 -24.60 -17.67
N ALA A 372 -11.17 -24.45 -16.57
CA ALA A 372 -12.18 -23.40 -16.38
C ALA A 372 -11.56 -22.12 -15.83
N LEU A 373 -11.97 -20.99 -16.37
CA LEU A 373 -11.66 -19.68 -15.80
C LEU A 373 -12.64 -19.42 -14.68
N THR A 374 -12.15 -19.36 -13.44
CA THR A 374 -12.99 -19.13 -12.27
C THR A 374 -12.74 -17.76 -11.67
N ALA A 375 -13.80 -17.06 -11.34
CA ALA A 375 -13.76 -15.88 -10.51
C ALA A 375 -14.94 -15.92 -9.54
N GLY A 376 -14.78 -15.42 -8.33
CA GLY A 376 -15.82 -15.43 -7.31
C GLY A 376 -17.12 -14.79 -7.79
N GLY A 377 -18.09 -15.62 -8.17
CA GLY A 377 -19.42 -15.16 -8.59
C GLY A 377 -19.50 -14.46 -9.96
N MET A 378 -18.47 -14.55 -10.82
CA MET A 378 -18.46 -13.91 -12.15
C MET A 378 -18.23 -14.91 -13.29
N GLU A 379 -18.95 -14.76 -14.38
CA GLU A 379 -18.64 -15.39 -15.67
C GLU A 379 -17.49 -14.65 -16.34
N VAL A 380 -16.28 -15.19 -16.26
CA VAL A 380 -15.04 -14.50 -16.67
C VAL A 380 -15.00 -14.27 -18.17
N VAL A 381 -15.19 -15.31 -18.99
CA VAL A 381 -15.06 -15.19 -20.46
C VAL A 381 -16.12 -14.27 -21.07
N PRO A 382 -17.42 -14.42 -20.75
CA PRO A 382 -18.43 -13.47 -21.21
C PRO A 382 -18.16 -12.03 -20.76
N SER A 383 -17.69 -11.85 -19.52
CA SER A 383 -17.35 -10.54 -18.97
C SER A 383 -16.16 -9.90 -19.69
N LEU A 384 -15.09 -10.66 -19.95
CA LEU A 384 -13.95 -10.18 -20.75
C LEU A 384 -14.38 -9.84 -22.19
N TYR A 385 -15.20 -10.68 -22.80
CA TYR A 385 -15.72 -10.41 -24.13
C TYR A 385 -16.51 -9.11 -24.19
N ASN A 386 -17.43 -8.90 -23.24
CA ASN A 386 -18.20 -7.67 -23.13
C ASN A 386 -17.33 -6.45 -22.88
N LEU A 387 -16.30 -6.58 -22.03
CA LEU A 387 -15.31 -5.52 -21.78
C LEU A 387 -14.58 -5.16 -23.07
N LEU A 388 -14.04 -6.11 -23.81
CA LEU A 388 -13.35 -5.88 -25.07
C LEU A 388 -14.26 -5.24 -26.13
N GLN A 389 -15.51 -5.72 -26.22
CA GLN A 389 -16.53 -5.12 -27.10
C GLN A 389 -16.83 -3.66 -26.70
N ARG A 390 -16.92 -3.38 -25.41
CA ARG A 390 -17.14 -2.03 -24.91
C ARG A 390 -15.93 -1.14 -25.19
N MET A 391 -14.71 -1.62 -24.95
CA MET A 391 -13.48 -0.88 -25.26
C MET A 391 -13.43 -0.52 -26.75
N LYS A 392 -13.77 -1.46 -27.64
CA LYS A 392 -13.83 -1.19 -29.08
C LYS A 392 -14.84 -0.07 -29.41
N ARG A 393 -16.02 -0.10 -28.80
CA ARG A 393 -17.07 0.96 -28.99
C ARG A 393 -16.64 2.31 -28.46
N GLU A 394 -15.84 2.35 -27.39
CA GLU A 394 -15.27 3.56 -26.82
C GLU A 394 -14.02 4.08 -27.57
N GLY A 395 -13.67 3.45 -28.71
CA GLY A 395 -12.60 3.88 -29.57
C GLY A 395 -11.20 3.38 -29.21
N TYR A 396 -11.08 2.38 -28.32
CA TYR A 396 -9.81 1.69 -28.15
C TYR A 396 -9.49 0.87 -29.40
N LYS A 397 -8.20 0.79 -29.75
CA LYS A 397 -7.74 -0.06 -30.86
C LYS A 397 -7.78 -1.52 -30.42
N VAL A 398 -8.91 -2.19 -30.74
CA VAL A 398 -9.17 -3.62 -30.45
C VAL A 398 -9.37 -4.32 -31.79
N ASP A 399 -8.29 -4.94 -32.30
CA ASP A 399 -8.26 -5.61 -33.59
C ASP A 399 -8.37 -7.13 -33.41
N GLY A 400 -8.99 -7.82 -34.37
CA GLY A 400 -9.07 -9.28 -34.35
C GLY A 400 -9.94 -9.86 -33.22
N LEU A 401 -10.90 -9.09 -32.71
CA LEU A 401 -11.83 -9.55 -31.67
C LEU A 401 -12.70 -10.70 -32.19
N PRO A 402 -12.84 -11.82 -31.43
CA PRO A 402 -13.70 -12.93 -31.80
C PRO A 402 -15.17 -12.51 -31.90
N THR A 403 -15.97 -13.30 -32.61
CA THR A 403 -17.37 -12.99 -32.88
C THR A 403 -18.30 -13.41 -31.74
N SER A 404 -17.82 -14.25 -30.82
CA SER A 404 -18.60 -14.76 -29.68
C SER A 404 -17.70 -15.01 -28.44
N PRO A 405 -18.32 -15.06 -27.24
CA PRO A 405 -17.61 -15.49 -26.03
C PRO A 405 -16.99 -16.87 -26.14
N LYS A 406 -17.68 -17.81 -26.83
CA LYS A 406 -17.18 -19.18 -27.04
C LYS A 406 -15.87 -19.20 -27.87
N GLU A 407 -15.79 -18.38 -28.89
CA GLU A 407 -14.58 -18.25 -29.70
C GLU A 407 -13.44 -17.63 -28.86
N LEU A 408 -13.74 -16.62 -28.03
CA LEU A 408 -12.77 -16.09 -27.08
C LEU A 408 -12.27 -17.17 -26.11
N GLU A 409 -13.15 -18.00 -25.59
CA GLU A 409 -12.78 -19.11 -24.72
C GLU A 409 -11.81 -20.07 -25.39
N GLN A 410 -12.09 -20.47 -26.63
CA GLN A 410 -11.19 -21.32 -27.42
C GLN A 410 -9.80 -20.68 -27.64
N MET A 411 -9.78 -19.37 -27.90
CA MET A 411 -8.53 -18.63 -28.01
C MET A 411 -7.78 -18.62 -26.67
N ILE A 412 -8.44 -18.38 -25.55
CA ILE A 412 -7.85 -18.41 -24.21
C ILE A 412 -7.29 -19.81 -23.90
N GLN A 413 -7.99 -20.86 -24.24
CA GLN A 413 -7.52 -22.24 -24.03
C GLN A 413 -6.27 -22.57 -24.87
N SER A 414 -6.22 -22.10 -26.11
CA SER A 414 -5.09 -22.39 -27.02
C SER A 414 -3.88 -21.47 -26.82
N GLN A 415 -4.07 -20.18 -26.53
CA GLN A 415 -3.03 -19.15 -26.48
C GLN A 415 -2.68 -18.69 -25.06
N GLY A 416 -3.59 -18.86 -24.11
CA GLY A 416 -3.44 -18.44 -22.72
C GLY A 416 -3.03 -19.59 -21.79
N ALA A 417 -2.31 -20.57 -22.25
CA ALA A 417 -1.88 -21.69 -21.43
C ALA A 417 -0.74 -21.29 -20.48
N VAL A 418 -0.85 -21.71 -19.21
CA VAL A 418 0.21 -21.62 -18.21
C VAL A 418 0.69 -23.04 -17.95
N PHE A 419 1.96 -23.30 -18.24
CA PHE A 419 2.57 -24.61 -18.05
C PHE A 419 3.35 -24.65 -16.75
N GLY A 420 3.16 -25.73 -16.00
CA GLY A 420 3.92 -26.08 -14.81
C GLY A 420 4.58 -27.45 -14.99
N PRO A 421 5.13 -28.04 -13.93
CA PRO A 421 5.93 -29.29 -13.99
C PRO A 421 5.19 -30.50 -14.57
N TYR A 422 3.90 -30.46 -14.78
CA TYR A 422 3.07 -31.62 -15.07
C TYR A 422 2.67 -31.79 -16.54
N ALA A 423 3.27 -31.05 -17.47
CA ALA A 423 2.83 -31.05 -18.87
C ALA A 423 3.97 -31.26 -19.88
N GLU A 424 4.72 -32.37 -19.75
CA GLU A 424 5.70 -32.79 -20.78
C GLU A 424 5.01 -32.95 -22.14
N GLY A 425 5.57 -32.34 -23.20
CA GLY A 425 5.05 -32.36 -24.57
C GLY A 425 3.88 -31.42 -24.87
N ALA A 426 3.23 -30.82 -23.87
CA ALA A 426 2.18 -29.84 -24.09
C ALA A 426 2.75 -28.48 -24.52
N PHE A 427 3.97 -28.17 -24.12
CA PHE A 427 4.63 -26.91 -24.43
C PHE A 427 4.96 -26.77 -25.93
N ASP A 428 5.47 -27.82 -26.57
CA ASP A 428 5.80 -27.79 -28.00
C ASP A 428 4.53 -27.54 -28.85
N ARG A 429 3.43 -28.19 -28.49
CA ARG A 429 2.14 -27.96 -29.13
C ARG A 429 1.63 -26.54 -28.90
N PHE A 430 1.84 -25.98 -27.70
CA PHE A 430 1.48 -24.60 -27.39
C PHE A 430 2.34 -23.62 -28.19
N MET A 431 3.62 -23.89 -28.39
CA MET A 431 4.50 -23.05 -29.21
C MET A 431 4.01 -22.91 -30.65
N GLU A 432 3.47 -23.99 -31.22
CA GLU A 432 2.91 -24.00 -32.57
C GLU A 432 1.58 -23.24 -32.66
N THR A 433 0.70 -23.45 -31.71
CA THR A 433 -0.70 -22.95 -31.75
C THR A 433 -0.89 -21.64 -31.00
N GLY A 434 -0.23 -21.45 -29.86
CA GLY A 434 -0.41 -20.32 -28.96
C GLY A 434 0.37 -19.08 -29.33
N LYS A 435 1.44 -19.22 -30.12
CA LYS A 435 2.31 -18.12 -30.58
C LYS A 435 2.70 -17.15 -29.47
N PRO A 436 3.31 -17.61 -28.36
CA PRO A 436 3.72 -16.74 -27.27
C PRO A 436 4.73 -15.71 -27.72
N GLU A 437 4.88 -14.63 -26.96
CA GLU A 437 6.01 -13.74 -27.13
C GLU A 437 7.29 -14.42 -26.66
N LEU A 438 8.32 -14.38 -27.46
CA LEU A 438 9.61 -15.03 -27.16
C LEU A 438 10.65 -13.99 -26.73
N ILE A 439 11.10 -14.13 -25.51
CA ILE A 439 12.03 -13.19 -24.86
C ILE A 439 13.42 -13.81 -24.87
N THR A 440 14.39 -13.07 -25.42
CA THR A 440 15.79 -13.49 -25.36
C THR A 440 16.42 -13.17 -24.01
N LYS A 441 17.57 -13.80 -23.72
CA LYS A 441 18.33 -13.54 -22.49
C LYS A 441 18.71 -12.05 -22.38
N GLU A 442 19.19 -11.46 -23.45
CA GLU A 442 19.62 -10.06 -23.50
C GLU A 442 18.46 -9.09 -23.22
N GLN A 443 17.29 -9.36 -23.79
CA GLN A 443 16.09 -8.55 -23.53
C GLN A 443 15.69 -8.65 -22.06
N TYR A 444 15.61 -9.87 -21.52
CA TYR A 444 15.24 -10.11 -20.14
C TYR A 444 16.21 -9.45 -19.17
N GLU A 445 17.51 -9.67 -19.34
CA GLU A 445 18.55 -9.07 -18.48
C GLU A 445 18.54 -7.54 -18.55
N SER A 446 18.24 -6.97 -19.73
CA SER A 446 18.10 -5.52 -19.86
C SER A 446 16.91 -4.98 -19.06
N TRP A 447 15.80 -5.71 -18.97
CA TRP A 447 14.63 -5.35 -18.16
C TRP A 447 14.88 -5.57 -16.67
N ILE A 448 15.52 -6.69 -16.32
CA ILE A 448 15.97 -6.96 -14.93
C ILE A 448 16.83 -5.80 -14.42
N LYS A 449 17.83 -5.38 -15.18
CA LYS A 449 18.71 -4.28 -14.79
C LYS A 449 17.99 -2.95 -14.56
N LYS A 450 16.86 -2.72 -15.23
CA LYS A 450 16.06 -1.51 -15.08
C LYS A 450 15.12 -1.54 -13.86
N SER A 451 14.62 -2.71 -13.49
CA SER A 451 13.54 -2.85 -12.52
C SER A 451 13.90 -3.60 -11.25
N ILE A 452 14.79 -4.57 -11.33
CA ILE A 452 15.05 -5.51 -10.25
C ILE A 452 16.47 -5.27 -9.71
N ARG A 453 16.59 -5.17 -8.40
CA ARG A 453 17.90 -5.06 -7.75
C ARG A 453 18.72 -6.33 -7.96
N SER A 454 20.03 -6.21 -7.99
CA SER A 454 20.94 -7.33 -8.23
C SER A 454 20.85 -8.43 -7.17
N ASP A 455 20.63 -8.06 -5.92
CA ASP A 455 20.41 -8.99 -4.81
C ASP A 455 19.09 -9.78 -4.95
N MET A 456 18.02 -9.12 -5.38
CA MET A 456 16.74 -9.78 -5.70
C MET A 456 16.88 -10.74 -6.88
N TYR A 457 17.62 -10.36 -7.92
CA TYR A 457 17.85 -11.24 -9.07
C TYR A 457 18.66 -12.47 -8.68
N ALA A 458 19.65 -12.33 -7.80
CA ALA A 458 20.38 -13.46 -7.24
C ALA A 458 19.47 -14.43 -6.49
N GLU A 459 18.45 -13.95 -5.77
CA GLU A 459 17.44 -14.81 -5.15
C GLU A 459 16.61 -15.58 -6.19
N VAL A 460 16.28 -14.96 -7.34
CA VAL A 460 15.58 -15.65 -8.44
C VAL A 460 16.43 -16.80 -8.97
N VAL A 461 17.70 -16.54 -9.24
CA VAL A 461 18.63 -17.55 -9.74
C VAL A 461 18.81 -18.69 -8.71
N ALA A 462 18.93 -18.35 -7.44
CA ALA A 462 19.06 -19.35 -6.38
C ALA A 462 17.82 -20.24 -6.23
N ALA A 463 16.62 -19.67 -6.41
CA ALA A 463 15.35 -20.39 -6.24
C ALA A 463 14.89 -21.14 -7.50
N ASN A 464 15.18 -20.60 -8.70
CA ASN A 464 14.59 -21.04 -9.97
C ASN A 464 15.63 -21.43 -11.04
N GLY A 465 16.92 -21.38 -10.71
CA GLY A 465 18.00 -21.58 -11.66
C GLY A 465 18.29 -20.37 -12.54
N GLU A 466 19.23 -20.53 -13.45
CA GLU A 466 19.56 -19.50 -14.44
C GLU A 466 18.42 -19.29 -15.44
N PHE A 467 18.40 -18.09 -16.08
CA PHE A 467 17.49 -17.85 -17.19
C PHE A 467 17.71 -18.88 -18.33
N PRO A 468 16.63 -19.40 -18.91
CA PRO A 468 15.22 -19.02 -18.79
C PRO A 468 14.43 -19.78 -17.70
N GLY A 469 15.05 -20.64 -16.92
CA GLY A 469 14.41 -21.52 -15.95
C GLY A 469 13.81 -22.78 -16.60
N ALA A 470 12.96 -23.50 -15.85
CA ALA A 470 12.46 -24.83 -16.26
C ALA A 470 11.18 -24.79 -17.10
N TYR A 471 10.42 -23.69 -17.10
CA TYR A 471 9.09 -23.63 -17.70
C TYR A 471 9.00 -22.58 -18.81
N MET A 472 8.16 -22.83 -19.81
CA MET A 472 7.93 -21.95 -20.96
C MET A 472 9.20 -21.68 -21.77
N THR A 473 10.12 -22.61 -21.78
CA THR A 473 11.45 -22.47 -22.37
C THR A 473 11.52 -23.19 -23.71
N THR A 474 11.97 -22.49 -24.73
CA THR A 474 12.25 -23.07 -26.06
C THR A 474 13.59 -23.83 -26.09
N SER A 475 13.76 -24.73 -27.05
CA SER A 475 15.00 -25.48 -27.23
C SER A 475 16.23 -24.60 -27.50
N ASP A 476 16.01 -23.37 -28.01
CA ASP A 476 17.06 -22.37 -28.24
C ASP A 476 17.27 -21.40 -27.06
N GLY A 477 16.66 -21.69 -25.89
CA GLY A 477 16.90 -20.95 -24.64
C GLY A 477 16.13 -19.62 -24.48
N ARG A 478 15.07 -19.38 -25.28
CA ARG A 478 14.19 -18.24 -25.10
C ARG A 478 13.04 -18.56 -24.16
N LEU A 479 12.50 -17.55 -23.49
CA LEU A 479 11.36 -17.67 -22.58
C LEU A 479 10.08 -17.21 -23.26
N GLY A 480 9.03 -18.02 -23.22
CA GLY A 480 7.71 -17.71 -23.78
C GLY A 480 6.82 -16.97 -22.78
N VAL A 481 6.22 -15.87 -23.21
CA VAL A 481 5.13 -15.18 -22.48
C VAL A 481 3.81 -15.42 -23.21
N ALA A 482 2.90 -16.15 -22.57
CA ALA A 482 1.58 -16.43 -23.10
C ALA A 482 0.75 -15.15 -23.15
N ARG A 483 0.09 -14.88 -24.27
CA ARG A 483 -0.74 -13.69 -24.46
C ARG A 483 -1.77 -13.87 -25.58
N LEU A 484 -2.87 -13.14 -25.49
CA LEU A 484 -3.82 -12.91 -26.58
C LEU A 484 -3.82 -11.40 -26.86
N GLN A 485 -3.40 -10.99 -28.02
CA GLN A 485 -3.30 -9.57 -28.35
C GLN A 485 -4.37 -9.14 -29.36
N PHE A 486 -5.13 -8.12 -29.00
CA PHE A 486 -6.17 -7.49 -29.81
C PHE A 486 -5.77 -6.01 -30.05
N GLY A 487 -4.93 -5.78 -31.05
CA GLY A 487 -4.42 -4.42 -31.30
C GLY A 487 -3.59 -3.87 -30.14
N ASN A 488 -4.11 -2.81 -29.50
CA ASN A 488 -3.50 -2.18 -28.32
C ASN A 488 -4.00 -2.73 -26.98
N VAL A 489 -4.82 -3.78 -26.99
CA VAL A 489 -5.27 -4.47 -25.78
C VAL A 489 -4.72 -5.89 -25.78
N VAL A 490 -4.16 -6.32 -24.66
CA VAL A 490 -3.61 -7.66 -24.49
C VAL A 490 -4.20 -8.34 -23.27
N LEU A 491 -4.60 -9.60 -23.42
CA LEU A 491 -4.99 -10.48 -22.32
C LEU A 491 -3.81 -11.39 -21.97
N LEU A 492 -3.47 -11.48 -20.68
CA LEU A 492 -2.42 -12.36 -20.18
C LEU A 492 -2.99 -13.28 -19.09
N PRO A 493 -2.69 -14.59 -19.12
CA PRO A 493 -2.99 -15.44 -17.98
C PRO A 493 -2.12 -15.07 -16.78
N GLN A 494 -2.69 -15.13 -15.58
CA GLN A 494 -1.90 -15.00 -14.36
C GLN A 494 -0.95 -16.20 -14.23
N ASN A 495 0.34 -15.97 -14.32
CA ASN A 495 1.35 -17.02 -14.13
C ASN A 495 1.42 -17.46 -12.66
N ALA A 496 1.93 -18.68 -12.43
CA ALA A 496 2.20 -19.18 -11.10
C ALA A 496 3.30 -18.33 -10.42
N ALA A 497 3.03 -17.85 -9.21
CA ALA A 497 3.95 -17.04 -8.42
C ALA A 497 4.95 -17.87 -7.59
N GLY A 498 4.74 -19.19 -7.52
CA GLY A 498 5.60 -20.13 -6.81
C GLY A 498 5.66 -21.48 -7.50
N SER A 499 6.40 -22.42 -6.90
CA SER A 499 6.57 -23.78 -7.38
C SER A 499 6.26 -24.80 -6.27
N GLY A 500 5.92 -26.04 -6.65
CA GLY A 500 5.67 -27.17 -5.73
C GLY A 500 4.29 -27.79 -5.88
N ASP A 501 3.96 -28.76 -5.02
CA ASP A 501 2.75 -29.59 -5.12
C ASP A 501 1.50 -28.96 -4.49
N ASN A 502 1.66 -27.91 -3.70
CA ASN A 502 0.56 -27.22 -3.06
C ASN A 502 0.00 -26.10 -3.96
N ALA A 503 -1.23 -26.26 -4.43
CA ALA A 503 -1.90 -25.32 -5.33
C ALA A 503 -1.94 -23.89 -4.75
N PHE A 504 -2.16 -23.71 -3.44
CA PHE A 504 -2.15 -22.41 -2.80
C PHE A 504 -0.77 -21.73 -2.90
N LYS A 505 0.32 -22.50 -2.62
CA LYS A 505 1.69 -21.98 -2.75
C LYS A 505 2.06 -21.66 -4.19
N VAL A 506 1.52 -22.40 -5.16
CA VAL A 506 1.77 -22.15 -6.58
C VAL A 506 1.11 -20.85 -7.02
N VAL A 507 -0.11 -20.57 -6.56
CA VAL A 507 -0.86 -19.36 -6.92
C VAL A 507 -0.37 -18.13 -6.17
N HIS A 508 -0.20 -18.25 -4.84
CA HIS A 508 0.09 -17.11 -3.96
C HIS A 508 1.59 -16.96 -3.64
N GLY A 509 2.42 -17.90 -4.15
CA GLY A 509 3.84 -17.89 -3.89
C GLY A 509 4.20 -18.46 -2.51
N THR A 510 5.50 -18.49 -2.28
CA THR A 510 6.13 -18.86 -1.00
C THR A 510 6.94 -17.66 -0.49
N ASN A 511 7.78 -17.86 0.50
CA ASN A 511 8.80 -16.88 0.87
C ASN A 511 9.98 -16.83 -0.14
N ALA A 512 9.95 -17.65 -1.18
CA ALA A 512 10.95 -17.67 -2.25
C ALA A 512 10.65 -16.61 -3.34
N ALA A 513 11.68 -16.24 -4.09
CA ALA A 513 11.55 -15.35 -5.23
C ALA A 513 10.64 -15.94 -6.32
N PRO A 514 9.84 -15.12 -7.01
CA PRO A 514 8.99 -15.57 -8.12
C PRO A 514 9.80 -16.18 -9.27
N PRO A 515 9.23 -17.14 -10.03
CA PRO A 515 9.89 -17.73 -11.19
C PRO A 515 10.12 -16.74 -12.35
N HIS A 516 11.07 -17.05 -13.24
CA HIS A 516 11.35 -16.25 -14.43
C HIS A 516 10.11 -15.98 -15.28
N THR A 517 9.22 -16.95 -15.45
CA THR A 517 7.95 -16.81 -16.21
C THR A 517 7.05 -15.74 -15.63
N TYR A 518 6.96 -15.68 -14.29
CA TYR A 518 6.17 -14.67 -13.58
C TYR A 518 6.76 -13.26 -13.79
N ILE A 519 8.05 -13.12 -13.52
CA ILE A 519 8.77 -11.86 -13.66
C ILE A 519 8.74 -11.38 -15.11
N ALA A 520 9.03 -12.25 -16.07
CA ALA A 520 9.06 -11.92 -17.49
C ALA A 520 7.71 -11.40 -18.00
N SER A 521 6.60 -11.96 -17.53
CA SER A 521 5.26 -11.51 -17.92
C SER A 521 5.04 -10.03 -17.55
N TYR A 522 5.36 -9.63 -16.31
CA TYR A 522 5.20 -8.24 -15.86
C TYR A 522 6.23 -7.28 -16.49
N LEU A 523 7.48 -7.72 -16.66
CA LEU A 523 8.50 -6.91 -17.33
C LEU A 523 8.20 -6.74 -18.82
N TRP A 524 7.67 -7.78 -19.48
CA TRP A 524 7.19 -7.64 -20.85
C TRP A 524 6.02 -6.65 -20.95
N THR A 525 5.11 -6.67 -20.00
CA THR A 525 4.00 -5.68 -19.94
C THR A 525 4.54 -4.26 -19.83
N GLN A 526 5.56 -4.02 -19.01
CA GLN A 526 6.17 -2.71 -18.82
C GLN A 526 7.03 -2.28 -20.02
N PHE A 527 7.94 -3.12 -20.47
CA PHE A 527 9.02 -2.75 -21.40
C PHE A 527 8.85 -3.30 -22.81
N GLY A 528 8.25 -4.47 -22.97
CA GLY A 528 7.96 -5.08 -24.27
C GLY A 528 6.68 -4.54 -24.90
N PHE A 529 5.55 -4.77 -24.25
CA PHE A 529 4.26 -4.25 -24.67
C PHE A 529 4.12 -2.75 -24.41
N LYS A 530 4.80 -2.19 -23.43
CA LYS A 530 4.75 -0.77 -23.02
C LYS A 530 3.32 -0.33 -22.71
N ALA A 531 2.70 -1.02 -21.77
CA ALA A 531 1.34 -0.74 -21.34
C ALA A 531 1.22 0.66 -20.72
N ASP A 532 0.11 1.33 -20.94
CA ASP A 532 -0.29 2.56 -20.25
C ASP A 532 -1.09 2.26 -18.97
N ALA A 533 -1.69 1.07 -18.91
CA ALA A 533 -2.44 0.60 -17.75
C ALA A 533 -2.35 -0.92 -17.63
N LEU A 534 -2.32 -1.38 -16.39
CA LEU A 534 -2.38 -2.78 -15.96
C LEU A 534 -3.70 -3.03 -15.26
N ILE A 535 -4.45 -4.05 -15.66
CA ILE A 535 -5.72 -4.45 -15.05
C ILE A 535 -5.59 -5.91 -14.59
N HIS A 536 -5.82 -6.20 -13.31
CA HIS A 536 -6.12 -7.55 -12.86
C HIS A 536 -7.62 -7.78 -12.88
N PHE A 537 -8.03 -8.90 -13.46
CA PHE A 537 -9.43 -9.18 -13.75
C PHE A 537 -9.85 -10.54 -13.16
N GLY A 538 -10.74 -10.53 -12.20
CA GLY A 538 -11.29 -11.74 -11.60
C GLY A 538 -11.49 -11.65 -10.10
N THR A 539 -11.32 -12.77 -9.40
CA THR A 539 -11.50 -12.83 -7.94
C THR A 539 -10.40 -12.09 -7.21
N HIS A 540 -9.14 -12.37 -7.58
CA HIS A 540 -7.92 -11.77 -7.06
C HIS A 540 -6.80 -11.97 -8.09
N GLY A 541 -5.67 -11.27 -7.90
CA GLY A 541 -4.41 -11.55 -8.58
C GLY A 541 -3.51 -12.43 -7.71
N SER A 542 -2.21 -12.42 -7.99
CA SER A 542 -1.20 -13.07 -7.14
C SER A 542 -0.09 -12.11 -6.72
N LEU A 543 -0.03 -10.95 -7.32
CA LEU A 543 1.04 -9.98 -7.11
C LEU A 543 1.09 -9.47 -5.66
N GLU A 544 -0.05 -9.25 -5.05
CA GLU A 544 -0.22 -8.84 -3.65
C GLU A 544 0.20 -9.90 -2.63
N PHE A 545 0.33 -11.15 -3.04
CA PHE A 545 0.79 -12.26 -2.19
C PHE A 545 2.29 -12.54 -2.30
N THR A 546 3.00 -11.84 -3.19
CA THR A 546 4.45 -11.98 -3.28
C THR A 546 5.13 -11.66 -1.94
N PRO A 547 6.24 -12.30 -1.58
CA PRO A 547 6.85 -12.15 -0.26
C PRO A 547 7.31 -10.72 0.02
N ARG A 548 7.57 -10.43 1.29
CA ARG A 548 8.12 -9.24 1.94
C ARG A 548 7.07 -8.31 2.54
N LYS A 549 7.19 -6.95 2.38
CA LYS A 549 6.41 -5.99 3.20
C LYS A 549 4.90 -6.09 2.99
N GLN A 550 4.17 -5.76 4.05
CA GLN A 550 2.71 -5.74 4.04
C GLN A 550 2.14 -4.40 3.55
N VAL A 551 2.89 -3.31 3.77
CA VAL A 551 2.48 -1.95 3.45
C VAL A 551 3.71 -1.04 3.40
N ALA A 552 3.62 0.13 2.77
CA ALA A 552 4.76 1.03 2.59
C ALA A 552 5.97 0.32 1.98
N LEU A 553 5.75 -0.25 0.80
CA LEU A 553 6.71 -1.07 0.07
C LEU A 553 7.99 -0.31 -0.24
N CYS A 554 9.10 -1.03 -0.30
CA CYS A 554 10.39 -0.53 -0.73
C CYS A 554 10.84 -1.19 -2.04
N SER A 555 11.98 -0.77 -2.55
CA SER A 555 12.58 -1.28 -3.78
C SER A 555 12.98 -2.76 -3.74
N ASN A 556 12.94 -3.37 -2.54
CA ASN A 556 13.16 -4.80 -2.34
C ASN A 556 11.87 -5.64 -2.45
N ASP A 557 10.70 -5.00 -2.60
CA ASP A 557 9.42 -5.72 -2.67
C ASP A 557 9.07 -6.06 -4.11
N TRP A 558 8.74 -7.34 -4.37
CA TRP A 558 8.46 -7.84 -5.71
C TRP A 558 7.31 -7.12 -6.39
N SER A 559 6.20 -6.91 -5.67
CA SER A 559 5.04 -6.22 -6.23
C SER A 559 5.33 -4.76 -6.59
N ASP A 560 6.18 -4.07 -5.81
CA ASP A 560 6.64 -2.72 -6.13
C ASP A 560 7.37 -2.67 -7.47
N ARG A 561 8.30 -3.60 -7.69
CA ARG A 561 9.11 -3.66 -8.90
C ARG A 561 8.31 -4.12 -10.12
N LEU A 562 7.41 -5.09 -9.94
CA LEU A 562 6.66 -5.70 -11.04
C LEU A 562 5.50 -4.81 -11.51
N VAL A 563 4.92 -3.97 -10.65
CA VAL A 563 4.00 -2.91 -11.07
C VAL A 563 4.76 -1.70 -11.63
N GLY A 564 5.90 -1.38 -11.05
CA GLY A 564 6.69 -0.21 -11.43
C GLY A 564 5.86 1.08 -11.35
N ALA A 565 5.94 1.94 -12.35
CA ALA A 565 5.21 3.19 -12.44
C ALA A 565 3.84 3.09 -13.17
N LEU A 566 3.40 1.87 -13.54
CA LEU A 566 2.15 1.68 -14.28
C LEU A 566 0.92 2.04 -13.44
N PRO A 567 -0.06 2.75 -13.98
CA PRO A 567 -1.43 2.78 -13.48
C PRO A 567 -1.99 1.37 -13.37
N HIS A 568 -2.33 0.95 -12.15
CA HIS A 568 -2.79 -0.40 -11.85
C HIS A 568 -4.21 -0.40 -11.32
N PHE A 569 -5.08 -1.21 -11.94
CA PHE A 569 -6.48 -1.37 -11.60
C PHE A 569 -6.79 -2.83 -11.31
N TYR A 570 -7.76 -3.05 -10.44
CA TYR A 570 -8.09 -4.36 -9.95
C TYR A 570 -9.61 -4.56 -9.92
N ILE A 571 -10.11 -5.43 -10.77
CA ILE A 571 -11.53 -5.79 -10.82
C ILE A 571 -11.72 -7.04 -9.97
N TYR A 572 -12.40 -6.90 -8.83
CA TYR A 572 -12.49 -7.94 -7.83
C TYR A 572 -13.91 -8.11 -7.25
N SER A 573 -14.16 -9.28 -6.65
CA SER A 573 -15.42 -9.56 -5.97
C SER A 573 -15.59 -8.70 -4.71
N ILE A 574 -16.72 -8.00 -4.59
CA ILE A 574 -17.04 -7.21 -3.39
C ILE A 574 -17.07 -8.05 -2.11
N GLY A 575 -17.38 -9.34 -2.21
CA GLY A 575 -17.36 -10.26 -1.08
C GLY A 575 -15.95 -10.56 -0.53
N ASN A 576 -14.90 -10.19 -1.26
CA ASN A 576 -13.51 -10.45 -0.90
C ASN A 576 -12.76 -9.16 -0.49
N VAL A 577 -13.35 -8.41 0.44
CA VAL A 577 -12.84 -7.10 0.90
C VAL A 577 -11.40 -7.20 1.44
N GLY A 578 -11.07 -8.27 2.17
CA GLY A 578 -9.74 -8.45 2.77
C GLY A 578 -8.64 -8.47 1.72
N GLU A 579 -8.79 -9.28 0.67
CA GLU A 579 -7.83 -9.37 -0.44
C GLU A 579 -7.80 -8.10 -1.28
N GLY A 580 -8.93 -7.45 -1.50
CA GLY A 580 -8.98 -6.14 -2.15
C GLY A 580 -8.14 -5.10 -1.41
N MET A 581 -8.22 -5.06 -0.06
CA MET A 581 -7.40 -4.15 0.74
C MET A 581 -5.91 -4.50 0.71
N ILE A 582 -5.56 -5.80 0.65
CA ILE A 582 -4.17 -6.25 0.47
C ILE A 582 -3.67 -5.80 -0.91
N ALA A 583 -4.44 -5.99 -1.98
CA ALA A 583 -4.08 -5.56 -3.32
C ALA A 583 -3.83 -4.04 -3.41
N LYS A 584 -4.67 -3.24 -2.75
CA LYS A 584 -4.54 -1.79 -2.67
C LYS A 584 -3.18 -1.36 -2.09
N ARG A 585 -2.73 -2.05 -1.03
CA ARG A 585 -1.53 -1.67 -0.26
C ARG A 585 -0.26 -2.36 -0.73
N ARG A 586 -0.37 -3.58 -1.25
CA ARG A 586 0.77 -4.40 -1.67
C ARG A 586 1.01 -4.45 -3.17
N SER A 587 0.07 -4.00 -3.99
CA SER A 587 0.27 -3.90 -5.44
C SER A 587 -0.22 -2.57 -6.02
N TYR A 588 -0.51 -1.58 -5.17
CA TYR A 588 -0.93 -0.24 -5.57
C TYR A 588 -2.21 -0.20 -6.43
N ALA A 589 -3.08 -1.19 -6.27
CA ALA A 589 -4.26 -1.34 -7.10
C ALA A 589 -5.34 -0.28 -6.80
N GLY A 590 -5.84 0.36 -7.83
CA GLY A 590 -7.12 1.09 -7.80
C GLY A 590 -8.25 0.07 -7.89
N LEU A 591 -9.10 -0.03 -6.84
CA LEU A 591 -10.11 -1.08 -6.77
C LEU A 591 -11.39 -0.71 -7.49
N GLN A 592 -11.88 -1.67 -8.30
CA GLN A 592 -13.20 -1.65 -8.90
C GLN A 592 -13.90 -2.97 -8.55
N SER A 593 -14.87 -2.91 -7.65
CA SER A 593 -15.61 -4.12 -7.26
C SER A 593 -16.80 -4.40 -8.17
N TYR A 594 -17.16 -5.67 -8.25
CA TYR A 594 -18.43 -6.13 -8.81
C TYR A 594 -19.25 -6.82 -7.75
N LEU A 595 -20.58 -6.72 -7.89
CA LEU A 595 -21.52 -7.33 -6.97
C LEU A 595 -21.63 -8.84 -7.27
N THR A 596 -21.34 -9.67 -6.27
CA THR A 596 -21.62 -11.11 -6.37
C THR A 596 -23.06 -11.39 -5.99
N PRO A 597 -23.75 -12.31 -6.70
CA PRO A 597 -25.03 -12.78 -6.24
C PRO A 597 -24.89 -13.42 -4.86
N PRO A 598 -25.93 -13.34 -4.00
CA PRO A 598 -25.89 -14.04 -2.74
C PRO A 598 -25.79 -15.53 -2.98
N PHE A 599 -24.97 -16.21 -2.19
CA PHE A 599 -24.87 -17.65 -2.24
C PHE A 599 -26.19 -18.25 -1.70
N MET A 600 -26.84 -19.05 -2.53
CA MET A 600 -27.95 -19.90 -2.10
C MET A 600 -27.40 -21.28 -1.82
N GLU A 601 -27.82 -21.91 -0.72
CA GLU A 601 -27.53 -23.34 -0.55
C GLU A 601 -28.13 -24.11 -1.72
N SER A 602 -27.30 -24.90 -2.38
CA SER A 602 -27.83 -25.77 -3.42
C SER A 602 -28.76 -26.78 -2.77
N SER A 603 -29.91 -26.99 -3.38
CA SER A 603 -30.80 -28.13 -3.03
C SER A 603 -30.05 -29.47 -3.12
N VAL A 604 -28.95 -29.51 -3.83
CA VAL A 604 -27.98 -30.58 -3.96
C VAL A 604 -27.39 -31.00 -2.60
N ARG A 605 -27.13 -30.08 -1.68
CA ARG A 605 -26.62 -30.40 -0.32
C ARG A 605 -27.59 -31.28 0.47
N ALA A 606 -28.89 -31.07 0.32
CA ALA A 606 -29.90 -31.94 0.95
C ALA A 606 -29.90 -33.37 0.36
N ILE A 607 -29.69 -33.49 -0.96
CA ILE A 607 -29.65 -34.77 -1.69
C ILE A 607 -28.38 -35.57 -1.30
N TYR A 608 -27.23 -34.89 -1.13
CA TYR A 608 -25.97 -35.57 -0.79
C TYR A 608 -25.72 -35.71 0.72
N ARG A 609 -26.59 -35.18 1.59
CA ARG A 609 -26.43 -35.27 3.05
C ARG A 609 -26.31 -36.72 3.52
N GLU A 610 -27.19 -37.61 3.03
CA GLU A 610 -27.17 -39.03 3.36
C GLU A 610 -25.84 -39.69 2.96
N LEU A 611 -25.30 -39.31 1.80
CA LEU A 611 -24.00 -39.80 1.33
C LEU A 611 -22.85 -39.33 2.20
N THR A 612 -22.82 -38.02 2.51
CA THR A 612 -21.76 -37.45 3.36
C THR A 612 -21.77 -38.04 4.77
N GLU A 613 -22.96 -38.28 5.35
CA GLU A 613 -23.08 -38.94 6.64
C GLU A 613 -22.64 -40.43 6.59
N ALA A 614 -22.94 -41.14 5.49
CA ALA A 614 -22.49 -42.49 5.27
C ALA A 614 -20.95 -42.58 5.13
N VAL A 615 -20.33 -41.64 4.42
CA VAL A 615 -18.86 -41.50 4.30
C VAL A 615 -18.23 -41.20 5.67
N LYS A 616 -18.77 -40.25 6.43
CA LYS A 616 -18.30 -39.97 7.80
C LYS A 616 -18.40 -41.22 8.70
N THR A 617 -19.48 -41.99 8.58
CA THR A 617 -19.64 -43.23 9.35
C THR A 617 -18.57 -44.24 8.98
N TYR A 618 -18.24 -44.36 7.70
CA TYR A 618 -17.15 -45.21 7.22
C TYR A 618 -15.79 -44.77 7.79
N ASN A 619 -15.48 -43.46 7.64
CA ASN A 619 -14.21 -42.88 8.10
C ASN A 619 -14.02 -43.03 9.62
N ASN A 620 -15.09 -42.92 10.42
CA ASN A 620 -15.05 -43.12 11.87
C ASN A 620 -14.77 -44.58 12.28
N LEU A 621 -14.96 -45.57 11.37
CA LEU A 621 -14.66 -46.97 11.59
C LEU A 621 -13.26 -47.38 11.13
N LEU A 622 -12.55 -46.49 10.44
CA LEU A 622 -11.16 -46.70 10.05
C LEU A 622 -10.27 -46.70 11.31
N PRO A 623 -9.25 -47.59 11.38
CA PRO A 623 -8.30 -47.58 12.49
C PRO A 623 -7.52 -46.24 12.50
N ALA A 624 -7.26 -45.74 13.71
CA ALA A 624 -6.32 -44.66 13.88
C ALA A 624 -4.92 -45.11 13.43
N ASP A 625 -4.17 -44.19 12.81
CA ASP A 625 -2.83 -44.43 12.27
C ASP A 625 -1.97 -45.23 13.29
N GLY A 626 -1.53 -46.44 12.90
CA GLY A 626 -0.63 -47.28 13.68
C GLY A 626 -1.24 -48.55 14.33
N GLN A 627 -2.54 -48.81 14.20
CA GLN A 627 -3.12 -50.08 14.68
C GLN A 627 -3.31 -51.08 13.53
N ALA A 628 -2.47 -52.11 13.52
CA ALA A 628 -2.28 -53.00 12.36
C ALA A 628 -3.35 -54.11 12.15
N VAL A 629 -4.30 -54.34 13.04
CA VAL A 629 -5.27 -55.44 12.87
C VAL A 629 -6.66 -55.09 13.39
N LEU A 630 -7.60 -54.88 12.45
CA LEU A 630 -9.03 -54.82 12.77
C LEU A 630 -9.55 -56.18 13.28
N SER A 631 -10.32 -56.18 14.37
CA SER A 631 -11.07 -57.36 14.81
C SER A 631 -12.08 -57.77 13.72
N THR A 632 -12.48 -59.05 13.72
CA THR A 632 -13.45 -59.59 12.72
C THR A 632 -14.76 -58.79 12.72
N GLY A 633 -15.23 -58.34 13.90
CA GLY A 633 -16.45 -57.54 14.03
C GLY A 633 -16.30 -56.10 13.42
N ASN A 634 -15.10 -55.50 13.56
CA ASN A 634 -14.83 -54.18 12.97
C ASN A 634 -14.71 -54.25 11.43
N LYS A 635 -14.16 -55.35 10.89
CA LYS A 635 -14.15 -55.57 9.41
C LYS A 635 -15.55 -55.70 8.84
N GLU A 636 -16.44 -56.40 9.52
CA GLU A 636 -17.83 -56.51 9.10
C GLU A 636 -18.60 -55.19 9.18
N ALA A 637 -18.34 -54.38 10.22
CA ALA A 637 -18.91 -53.04 10.36
C ALA A 637 -18.40 -52.11 9.25
N LEU A 638 -17.11 -52.12 8.93
CA LEU A 638 -16.52 -51.35 7.84
C LEU A 638 -17.08 -51.74 6.46
N ASN A 639 -17.20 -53.03 6.20
CA ASN A 639 -17.82 -53.53 4.95
C ASN A 639 -19.28 -53.11 4.81
N ARG A 640 -20.06 -53.15 5.91
CA ARG A 640 -21.44 -52.65 5.90
C ARG A 640 -21.50 -51.15 5.63
N ALA A 641 -20.63 -50.36 6.21
CA ALA A 641 -20.54 -48.92 5.98
C ALA A 641 -20.15 -48.61 4.51
N SER A 642 -19.16 -49.33 3.97
CA SER A 642 -18.77 -49.21 2.56
C SER A 642 -19.91 -49.57 1.57
N LEU A 643 -20.64 -50.63 1.85
CA LEU A 643 -21.81 -51.00 1.07
C LEU A 643 -22.94 -49.96 1.13
N MET A 644 -23.09 -49.27 2.27
CA MET A 644 -24.05 -48.16 2.40
C MET A 644 -23.61 -46.97 1.57
N VAL A 645 -22.34 -46.60 1.59
CA VAL A 645 -21.77 -45.55 0.72
C VAL A 645 -22.02 -45.93 -0.75
N LYS A 646 -21.70 -47.17 -1.15
CA LYS A 646 -21.90 -47.65 -2.51
C LYS A 646 -23.37 -47.58 -2.94
N LYS A 647 -24.30 -48.01 -2.10
CA LYS A 647 -25.74 -47.95 -2.37
C LYS A 647 -26.22 -46.53 -2.65
N LEU A 648 -25.75 -45.56 -1.88
CA LEU A 648 -26.08 -44.15 -2.05
C LEU A 648 -25.42 -43.57 -3.31
N THR A 649 -24.14 -43.90 -3.56
CA THR A 649 -23.39 -43.50 -4.75
C THR A 649 -24.07 -44.00 -6.04
N VAL A 650 -24.55 -45.25 -6.07
CA VAL A 650 -25.28 -45.83 -7.18
C VAL A 650 -26.67 -45.18 -7.34
N LYS A 651 -27.39 -44.97 -6.22
CA LYS A 651 -28.69 -44.26 -6.19
C LYS A 651 -28.61 -42.86 -6.78
N LEU A 652 -27.52 -42.15 -6.49
CA LEU A 652 -27.27 -40.77 -6.92
C LEU A 652 -26.63 -40.68 -8.33
N GLY A 653 -26.25 -41.82 -8.94
CA GLY A 653 -25.63 -41.85 -10.26
C GLY A 653 -24.15 -41.52 -10.29
N ILE A 654 -23.53 -41.16 -9.15
CA ILE A 654 -22.12 -40.74 -8.99
C ILE A 654 -21.15 -41.81 -9.50
N HIS A 655 -21.51 -43.11 -9.34
CA HIS A 655 -20.67 -44.20 -9.82
C HIS A 655 -20.36 -44.12 -11.33
N ARG A 656 -21.24 -43.54 -12.14
CA ARG A 656 -21.03 -43.36 -13.59
C ARG A 656 -19.98 -42.28 -13.85
N GLU A 657 -20.07 -41.17 -13.13
CA GLU A 657 -19.17 -40.04 -13.28
C GLU A 657 -17.74 -40.43 -12.85
N LEU A 658 -17.64 -41.23 -11.79
CA LEU A 658 -16.32 -41.67 -11.28
C LEU A 658 -15.83 -42.98 -11.92
N GLY A 659 -16.58 -43.60 -12.84
CA GLY A 659 -16.22 -44.87 -13.46
C GLY A 659 -16.15 -46.04 -12.50
N LEU A 660 -17.00 -46.02 -11.42
CA LEU A 660 -17.05 -47.07 -10.40
C LEU A 660 -18.08 -48.13 -10.72
N ASP A 661 -17.86 -49.37 -10.25
CA ASP A 661 -18.81 -50.44 -10.42
C ASP A 661 -20.10 -50.22 -9.60
N SER A 662 -21.21 -50.82 -10.04
CA SER A 662 -22.53 -50.70 -9.41
C SER A 662 -22.99 -51.97 -8.67
N LEU A 663 -22.11 -52.98 -8.50
CA LEU A 663 -22.46 -54.25 -7.92
C LEU A 663 -22.61 -54.17 -6.38
N LEU A 664 -23.82 -54.15 -5.86
CA LEU A 664 -24.13 -53.92 -4.44
C LEU A 664 -23.71 -55.05 -3.47
N THR A 665 -23.13 -56.12 -3.98
CA THR A 665 -22.65 -57.23 -3.17
C THR A 665 -21.17 -57.13 -2.76
N VAL A 666 -20.41 -56.23 -3.42
CA VAL A 666 -18.98 -56.03 -3.18
C VAL A 666 -18.78 -54.61 -2.64
N PRO A 667 -18.21 -54.43 -1.47
CA PRO A 667 -17.91 -53.07 -0.93
C PRO A 667 -16.91 -52.33 -1.80
N TYR A 668 -16.96 -50.99 -1.80
CA TYR A 668 -15.90 -50.18 -2.38
C TYR A 668 -14.61 -50.23 -1.57
N ALA A 669 -13.48 -50.15 -2.25
CA ALA A 669 -12.18 -49.94 -1.60
C ALA A 669 -12.10 -48.56 -0.97
N GLU A 670 -11.16 -48.38 -0.04
CA GLU A 670 -10.93 -47.11 0.65
C GLU A 670 -10.66 -45.96 -0.36
N GLU A 671 -9.85 -46.22 -1.39
CA GLU A 671 -9.53 -45.29 -2.45
C GLU A 671 -10.78 -44.82 -3.22
N ASP A 672 -11.74 -45.74 -3.47
CA ASP A 672 -12.99 -45.38 -4.14
C ASP A 672 -13.88 -44.51 -3.26
N ILE A 673 -13.89 -44.78 -1.95
CA ILE A 673 -14.66 -43.97 -0.99
C ILE A 673 -14.06 -42.57 -0.87
N GLN A 674 -12.74 -42.45 -0.86
CA GLN A 674 -12.04 -41.18 -0.87
C GLN A 674 -12.38 -40.35 -2.14
N ARG A 675 -12.44 -41.01 -3.30
CA ARG A 675 -12.84 -40.35 -4.56
C ARG A 675 -14.30 -39.89 -4.52
N ILE A 676 -15.18 -40.67 -3.89
CA ILE A 676 -16.58 -40.32 -3.68
C ILE A 676 -16.72 -39.15 -2.71
N GLU A 677 -15.93 -39.16 -1.62
CA GLU A 677 -15.90 -38.07 -0.65
C GLU A 677 -15.49 -36.76 -1.32
N ASN A 678 -14.35 -36.74 -2.02
CA ASN A 678 -13.86 -35.58 -2.74
C ASN A 678 -14.88 -35.05 -3.75
N PHE A 679 -15.51 -35.95 -4.52
CA PHE A 679 -16.54 -35.57 -5.49
C PHE A 679 -17.79 -35.02 -4.81
N ALA A 680 -18.24 -35.62 -3.71
CA ALA A 680 -19.38 -35.13 -2.95
C ALA A 680 -19.11 -33.78 -2.27
N GLU A 681 -17.90 -33.57 -1.78
CA GLU A 681 -17.46 -32.27 -1.23
C GLU A 681 -17.35 -31.21 -2.32
N GLU A 682 -16.81 -31.55 -3.48
CA GLU A 682 -16.73 -30.64 -4.64
C GLU A 682 -18.11 -30.19 -5.07
N LEU A 683 -19.06 -31.13 -5.22
CA LEU A 683 -20.46 -30.82 -5.54
C LEU A 683 -21.19 -30.09 -4.40
N ALA A 684 -20.93 -30.44 -3.13
CA ALA A 684 -21.53 -29.74 -2.00
C ALA A 684 -20.97 -28.33 -1.80
N ASN A 685 -19.75 -28.10 -2.25
CA ASN A 685 -19.09 -26.80 -2.26
C ASN A 685 -19.37 -26.00 -3.54
N GLU A 686 -19.98 -26.62 -4.56
CA GLU A 686 -20.60 -25.87 -5.65
C GLU A 686 -21.73 -25.00 -5.08
N LYS A 687 -21.34 -23.82 -4.69
CA LYS A 687 -22.28 -22.78 -4.29
C LYS A 687 -23.04 -22.39 -5.55
N ILE A 688 -24.29 -22.85 -5.65
CA ILE A 688 -25.17 -22.39 -6.70
C ILE A 688 -25.45 -20.91 -6.43
N THR A 689 -24.69 -20.07 -7.10
CA THR A 689 -25.11 -18.69 -7.27
C THR A 689 -26.33 -18.70 -8.19
N GLY A 690 -27.35 -17.94 -7.84
CA GLY A 690 -28.53 -17.79 -8.68
C GLY A 690 -28.28 -17.09 -10.02
N GLN A 691 -27.25 -17.40 -10.71
CA GLN A 691 -26.56 -16.89 -11.90
C GLN A 691 -25.36 -16.02 -11.55
N LEU A 692 -24.24 -16.30 -12.18
CA LEU A 692 -23.01 -15.53 -12.01
C LEU A 692 -23.18 -14.10 -12.56
N TYR A 693 -22.46 -13.14 -11.99
CA TYR A 693 -22.39 -11.79 -12.55
C TYR A 693 -21.69 -11.82 -13.91
N THR A 694 -22.26 -11.15 -14.89
CA THR A 694 -21.63 -10.93 -16.19
C THR A 694 -21.43 -9.42 -16.37
N MET A 695 -20.20 -8.98 -16.51
CA MET A 695 -19.89 -7.56 -16.70
C MET A 695 -20.59 -7.00 -17.95
N GLY A 696 -21.24 -5.83 -17.80
CA GLY A 696 -21.97 -5.17 -18.87
C GLY A 696 -23.40 -5.68 -19.09
N ILE A 697 -23.85 -6.68 -18.32
CA ILE A 697 -25.23 -7.17 -18.34
C ILE A 697 -25.90 -6.85 -17.01
N PRO A 698 -26.97 -6.04 -16.98
CA PRO A 698 -27.69 -5.76 -15.74
C PRO A 698 -28.39 -7.03 -15.23
N TYR A 699 -28.52 -7.15 -13.91
CA TYR A 699 -29.28 -8.23 -13.31
C TYR A 699 -30.76 -8.14 -13.66
N GLU A 700 -31.37 -9.28 -13.88
CA GLU A 700 -32.83 -9.37 -14.05
C GLU A 700 -33.55 -8.96 -12.74
N PRO A 701 -34.76 -8.35 -12.81
CA PRO A 701 -35.50 -7.89 -11.63
C PRO A 701 -35.69 -8.97 -10.57
N ILE A 702 -35.97 -10.20 -10.99
CA ILE A 702 -36.18 -11.34 -10.09
C ILE A 702 -34.94 -11.65 -9.25
N ARG A 703 -33.75 -11.46 -9.82
CA ARG A 703 -32.47 -11.66 -9.13
C ARG A 703 -32.14 -10.55 -8.17
N ILE A 704 -32.41 -9.31 -8.56
CA ILE A 704 -32.29 -8.17 -7.66
C ILE A 704 -33.17 -8.44 -6.45
N THR A 705 -34.41 -8.88 -6.66
CA THR A 705 -35.35 -9.22 -5.59
C THR A 705 -34.81 -10.33 -4.69
N SER A 706 -34.33 -11.45 -5.26
CA SER A 706 -33.74 -12.55 -4.50
C SER A 706 -32.50 -12.10 -3.70
N SER A 707 -31.63 -11.26 -4.29
CA SER A 707 -30.46 -10.71 -3.63
C SER A 707 -30.85 -9.81 -2.46
N VAL A 708 -31.84 -8.93 -2.66
CA VAL A 708 -32.37 -8.05 -1.61
C VAL A 708 -32.93 -8.87 -0.45
N TYR A 709 -33.71 -9.90 -0.74
CA TYR A 709 -34.23 -10.78 0.31
C TYR A 709 -33.12 -11.48 1.08
N ALA A 710 -32.13 -12.05 0.40
CA ALA A 710 -31.00 -12.71 1.04
C ALA A 710 -30.19 -11.73 1.93
N MET A 711 -29.93 -10.52 1.43
CA MET A 711 -29.19 -9.49 2.18
C MET A 711 -29.99 -8.92 3.37
N ALA A 712 -31.30 -8.77 3.23
CA ALA A 712 -32.15 -8.16 4.25
C ALA A 712 -32.55 -9.13 5.38
N THR A 713 -32.41 -10.44 5.18
CA THR A 713 -32.91 -11.46 6.12
C THR A 713 -32.28 -11.34 7.50
N GLU A 714 -30.94 -11.34 7.61
CA GLU A 714 -30.28 -11.20 8.90
C GLU A 714 -30.55 -9.86 9.59
N PRO A 715 -30.41 -8.70 8.94
CA PRO A 715 -30.77 -7.42 9.56
C PRO A 715 -32.19 -7.36 10.07
N ILE A 716 -33.16 -7.94 9.31
CA ILE A 716 -34.56 -8.00 9.73
C ILE A 716 -34.72 -8.94 10.93
N ALA A 717 -34.13 -10.13 10.88
CA ALA A 717 -34.18 -11.10 11.98
C ALA A 717 -33.59 -10.50 13.28
N TYR A 718 -32.41 -9.88 13.22
CA TYR A 718 -31.82 -9.20 14.39
C TYR A 718 -32.65 -8.04 14.91
N SER A 719 -33.29 -7.28 14.03
CA SER A 719 -34.19 -6.19 14.42
C SER A 719 -35.43 -6.73 15.14
N LEU A 720 -36.03 -7.83 14.65
CA LEU A 720 -37.15 -8.50 15.31
C LEU A 720 -36.75 -9.08 16.66
N LEU A 721 -35.58 -9.71 16.76
CA LEU A 721 -35.01 -10.20 18.02
C LEU A 721 -34.82 -9.07 19.04
N ALA A 722 -34.31 -7.91 18.60
CA ALA A 722 -34.16 -6.74 19.46
C ALA A 722 -35.50 -6.20 19.94
N LEU A 723 -36.49 -6.12 19.06
CA LEU A 723 -37.87 -5.70 19.42
C LEU A 723 -38.54 -6.66 20.41
N ASP A 724 -38.34 -7.96 20.22
CA ASP A 724 -38.91 -8.96 21.13
C ASP A 724 -38.23 -8.89 22.52
N LYS A 725 -36.94 -8.65 22.62
CA LYS A 725 -36.25 -8.37 23.87
C LYS A 725 -36.78 -7.11 24.55
N LEU A 726 -36.96 -6.02 23.82
CA LEU A 726 -37.51 -4.76 24.34
C LEU A 726 -38.94 -4.91 24.82
N ARG A 727 -39.72 -5.82 24.26
CA ARG A 727 -41.11 -6.12 24.66
C ARG A 727 -41.21 -7.14 25.80
N ASN A 728 -40.10 -7.57 26.42
CA ASN A 728 -40.05 -8.60 27.46
C ASN A 728 -40.75 -9.92 27.08
N ARG A 729 -40.65 -10.34 25.82
CA ARG A 729 -41.19 -11.63 25.39
C ARG A 729 -40.28 -12.78 25.81
N ALA A 730 -40.87 -13.96 25.98
CA ALA A 730 -40.13 -15.18 26.36
C ALA A 730 -39.12 -15.60 25.27
N ASP A 731 -37.95 -16.06 25.68
CA ASP A 731 -36.83 -16.45 24.80
C ASP A 731 -37.19 -17.49 23.69
N GLY A 732 -38.15 -18.36 23.99
CA GLY A 732 -38.67 -19.34 23.03
C GLY A 732 -39.40 -18.77 21.80
N GLN A 733 -39.96 -17.54 21.90
CA GLN A 733 -40.58 -16.88 20.76
C GLN A 733 -39.53 -16.20 19.87
N VAL A 734 -38.45 -15.73 20.46
CA VAL A 734 -37.29 -15.18 19.75
C VAL A 734 -36.63 -16.24 18.89
N GLU A 735 -36.41 -17.44 19.44
CA GLU A 735 -35.84 -18.58 18.70
C GLU A 735 -36.76 -19.05 17.58
N LYS A 736 -38.10 -19.03 17.79
CA LYS A 736 -39.08 -19.38 16.75
C LYS A 736 -39.05 -18.40 15.57
N HIS A 737 -38.91 -17.12 15.81
CA HIS A 737 -38.73 -16.12 14.76
C HIS A 737 -37.41 -16.33 13.99
N ARG A 738 -36.33 -16.61 14.70
CA ARG A 738 -35.03 -16.93 14.09
C ARG A 738 -35.11 -18.16 13.19
N THR A 739 -35.76 -19.24 13.66
CA THR A 739 -35.91 -20.47 12.91
C THR A 739 -36.80 -20.26 11.67
N LEU A 740 -37.87 -19.48 11.77
CA LEU A 740 -38.75 -19.19 10.64
C LEU A 740 -38.05 -18.38 9.54
N PHE A 741 -37.23 -17.39 9.91
CA PHE A 741 -36.46 -16.61 8.95
C PHE A 741 -35.29 -17.38 8.35
N THR A 742 -34.59 -18.20 9.12
CA THR A 742 -33.53 -19.09 8.60
C THR A 742 -34.06 -20.21 7.72
N CYS A 743 -35.28 -20.69 7.92
CA CYS A 743 -35.91 -21.68 7.02
C CYS A 743 -36.40 -21.06 5.71
N LEU A 744 -36.76 -19.78 5.70
CA LEU A 744 -37.27 -19.09 4.50
C LEU A 744 -36.20 -18.55 3.58
N LEU A 745 -35.00 -18.32 4.10
CA LEU A 745 -33.93 -17.66 3.39
C LEU A 745 -32.60 -18.28 3.85
N TYR A 746 -32.09 -19.22 3.09
CA TYR A 746 -30.78 -19.79 3.29
C TYR A 746 -29.72 -18.70 3.21
N THR A 747 -29.21 -18.33 4.35
CA THR A 747 -28.07 -17.43 4.46
C THR A 747 -26.78 -18.21 4.20
N SER A 748 -25.84 -17.58 3.54
CA SER A 748 -24.46 -18.00 3.51
C SER A 748 -23.97 -18.25 4.95
N PRO A 749 -23.19 -19.28 5.24
CA PRO A 749 -22.61 -19.45 6.56
C PRO A 749 -21.87 -18.16 6.97
N SER A 750 -22.14 -17.71 8.18
CA SER A 750 -21.44 -16.55 8.75
C SER A 750 -19.92 -16.82 8.74
N PRO A 751 -19.08 -15.81 8.52
CA PRO A 751 -17.62 -15.97 8.67
C PRO A 751 -17.19 -16.62 10.01
N ARG A 752 -18.04 -16.57 11.04
CA ARG A 752 -17.81 -17.25 12.33
C ARG A 752 -17.98 -18.77 12.28
N ASP A 753 -18.62 -19.31 11.25
CA ASP A 753 -18.81 -20.77 11.11
C ASP A 753 -17.64 -21.46 10.40
N THR A 754 -16.71 -20.69 9.83
CA THR A 754 -15.47 -21.19 9.22
C THR A 754 -14.28 -21.23 10.18
N GLU A 755 -14.43 -20.72 11.41
CA GLU A 755 -13.38 -20.72 12.45
C GLU A 755 -13.54 -21.86 13.50
N ARG A 756 -14.40 -22.88 13.24
CA ARG A 756 -14.53 -24.05 14.12
C ARG A 756 -14.11 -25.33 13.42
#